data_a7470272678394209785ad51898d6003
#
_entry.id   a7470272678394209785ad51898d6003
#
_cell.length_a   1.000
_cell.length_b   1.000
_cell.length_c   1.000
_cell.angle_alpha   90.00
_cell.angle_beta   90.00
_cell.angle_gamma   90.00
#
_symmetry.space_group_name_H-M   'P 1'
#
loop_
_entity.id
_entity.type
_entity.pdbx_description
1 polymer ?
#
loop_
_entity_poly.entity_id
_entity_poly.type
_entity_poly.pdbx_seq_one_letter_code
_entity_poly.pdbx_strand_id
1 'polypeptide(L)'
;AAWPPAWQGKNLSRILTSLGYDIDTPWNKLSKKARDWILFTDETPTVPVYPDYTYEQTQNAIKNNEDPSYMGTFSSAKRFVLQSFATTQSPRTKKRVSQFMQISQCPTCQGKKLKQASLSVKFAGLDIGELSQLTLNELAKKLSNAANTKVNKNTKNPEQAIVTQRIASDILTRIEALTMLGLGYLSLERTTPTLSPGELQRLRLATQIRSKLFGVVYVLDEPSAGLHPADTQALLKALDELIAAGNSVFVVEHDVSVVKHADWIVDVGPDAGVHGGEIIYSGPVEGLRKIKNSHTGRHLFAKNTSQESTQNSAQKKAQRQPKAWLKLADIDRNNLKKLNAEFPLGVMTTVTGVSGSGKSSLVSQALVELVYEALGQKIITEAPTDEADLLEQELQTHTSGKIIEGINNISRLITVNQKAIGRTPRSNLATYTGLFDHVRKLFASTQKAKERRYNAGRFSFNVAKGRCKNCEGVGFVSIELLFLPSVYSPCQVCHGKRYNEQTLEVTYRDKNISDILNLTVESAYTFFENEPAILRALDALIQVGLGYLRLGQPATELSGGEAQRIKLATELQRAQRGNTLYVLDEPTTGLHPSDVSMLMAQLNKLVDAGNTVIMVEHDMQVARNSDWVIDVGPGAGEEGGLIVAQGSPEKVASVKASKTAPFLLK
;
A
#
# COMPACT_ATOMS: atom_id res chain seq x y z
N ALA A 1 -23.24 -4.44 -14.52
CA ALA A 1 -23.47 -5.26 -15.68
C ALA A 1 -22.29 -5.20 -16.64
N ALA A 2 -21.92 -6.34 -17.24
CA ALA A 2 -20.77 -6.45 -18.14
C ALA A 2 -20.96 -5.61 -19.41
N TRP A 3 -22.17 -5.53 -19.93
CA TRP A 3 -22.48 -4.71 -21.11
C TRP A 3 -22.66 -3.23 -20.75
N PRO A 4 -22.26 -2.30 -21.65
CA PRO A 4 -22.46 -0.88 -21.43
C PRO A 4 -23.96 -0.52 -21.41
N PRO A 5 -24.35 0.47 -20.62
CA PRO A 5 -25.70 1.04 -20.70
C PRO A 5 -25.90 1.80 -22.02
N ALA A 6 -27.13 2.16 -22.34
CA ALA A 6 -27.52 2.92 -23.52
C ALA A 6 -27.69 2.06 -24.79
N TRP A 7 -27.24 2.52 -25.97
CA TRP A 7 -27.54 1.92 -27.28
C TRP A 7 -27.11 0.47 -27.39
N GLN A 8 -25.93 0.12 -26.90
CA GLN A 8 -25.43 -1.28 -26.96
C GLN A 8 -26.26 -2.23 -26.08
N GLY A 9 -26.72 -1.77 -24.92
CA GLY A 9 -27.60 -2.58 -24.05
C GLY A 9 -28.99 -2.74 -24.65
N LYS A 10 -29.54 -1.71 -25.28
CA LYS A 10 -30.82 -1.77 -26.01
C LYS A 10 -30.73 -2.74 -27.19
N ASN A 11 -29.62 -2.70 -27.92
CA ASN A 11 -29.40 -3.62 -29.03
C ASN A 11 -29.30 -5.08 -28.59
N LEU A 12 -28.60 -5.33 -27.49
CA LEU A 12 -28.50 -6.67 -26.89
C LEU A 12 -29.87 -7.21 -26.47
N SER A 13 -30.72 -6.40 -25.83
CA SER A 13 -32.05 -6.83 -25.42
C SER A 13 -32.90 -7.22 -26.63
N ARG A 14 -32.85 -6.45 -27.71
CA ARG A 14 -33.55 -6.77 -28.99
C ARG A 14 -33.06 -8.07 -29.60
N ILE A 15 -31.75 -8.33 -29.63
CA ILE A 15 -31.17 -9.57 -30.12
C ILE A 15 -31.62 -10.75 -29.24
N LEU A 16 -31.64 -10.60 -27.91
CA LEU A 16 -32.11 -11.63 -26.99
C LEU A 16 -33.59 -11.96 -27.21
N THR A 17 -34.41 -10.92 -27.47
CA THR A 17 -35.82 -11.10 -27.82
C THR A 17 -35.98 -11.95 -29.08
N SER A 18 -35.18 -11.67 -30.12
CA SER A 18 -35.20 -12.48 -31.37
C SER A 18 -34.69 -13.89 -31.17
N LEU A 19 -33.79 -14.13 -30.20
CA LEU A 19 -33.32 -15.47 -29.80
C LEU A 19 -34.32 -16.24 -28.94
N GLY A 20 -35.50 -15.68 -28.66
CA GLY A 20 -36.54 -16.35 -27.90
C GLY A 20 -36.48 -16.14 -26.39
N TYR A 21 -35.66 -15.17 -25.92
CA TYR A 21 -35.63 -14.78 -24.49
C TYR A 21 -36.54 -13.59 -24.26
N ASP A 22 -37.53 -13.78 -23.37
CA ASP A 22 -38.35 -12.66 -22.90
C ASP A 22 -37.53 -11.80 -21.92
N ILE A 23 -37.25 -10.57 -22.32
CA ILE A 23 -36.41 -9.61 -21.58
C ILE A 23 -37.09 -9.06 -20.31
N ASP A 24 -38.40 -9.20 -20.17
CA ASP A 24 -39.15 -8.78 -19.00
C ASP A 24 -39.16 -9.89 -17.92
N THR A 25 -38.70 -11.09 -18.26
CA THR A 25 -38.52 -12.17 -17.28
C THR A 25 -37.36 -11.84 -16.33
N PRO A 26 -37.60 -11.78 -15.01
CA PRO A 26 -36.54 -11.55 -14.02
C PRO A 26 -35.39 -12.54 -14.18
N TRP A 27 -34.13 -12.05 -14.09
CA TRP A 27 -32.91 -12.86 -14.28
C TRP A 27 -32.88 -14.14 -13.42
N ASN A 28 -33.36 -14.07 -12.18
CA ASN A 28 -33.40 -15.20 -11.26
C ASN A 28 -34.43 -16.28 -11.67
N LYS A 29 -35.41 -15.94 -12.49
CA LYS A 29 -36.42 -16.88 -13.02
C LYS A 29 -35.96 -17.57 -14.30
N LEU A 30 -34.94 -17.10 -14.98
CA LEU A 30 -34.34 -17.78 -16.10
C LEU A 30 -33.68 -19.09 -15.66
N SER A 31 -33.78 -20.13 -16.51
CA SER A 31 -33.11 -21.42 -16.25
C SER A 31 -31.58 -21.21 -16.14
N LYS A 32 -30.91 -22.07 -15.37
CA LYS A 32 -29.45 -22.05 -15.27
C LYS A 32 -28.80 -22.14 -16.66
N LYS A 33 -29.31 -23.04 -17.53
CA LYS A 33 -28.80 -23.21 -18.88
C LYS A 33 -28.91 -21.93 -19.72
N ALA A 34 -30.03 -21.21 -19.63
CA ALA A 34 -30.22 -19.93 -20.32
C ALA A 34 -29.25 -18.86 -19.81
N ARG A 35 -29.12 -18.73 -18.49
CA ARG A 35 -28.18 -17.78 -17.88
C ARG A 35 -26.73 -18.05 -18.26
N ASP A 36 -26.30 -19.31 -18.19
CA ASP A 36 -24.94 -19.73 -18.55
C ASP A 36 -24.68 -19.51 -20.05
N TRP A 37 -25.66 -19.76 -20.90
CA TRP A 37 -25.53 -19.50 -22.33
C TRP A 37 -25.37 -17.99 -22.61
N ILE A 38 -26.25 -17.15 -22.08
CA ILE A 38 -26.15 -15.67 -22.23
C ILE A 38 -24.82 -15.13 -21.75
N LEU A 39 -24.28 -15.64 -20.63
CA LEU A 39 -23.04 -15.13 -20.04
C LEU A 39 -21.78 -15.68 -20.70
N PHE A 40 -21.75 -16.96 -21.06
CA PHE A 40 -20.48 -17.65 -21.32
C PHE A 40 -20.39 -18.34 -22.68
N THR A 41 -21.45 -18.36 -23.50
CA THR A 41 -21.37 -19.03 -24.83
C THR A 41 -20.31 -18.40 -25.73
N ASP A 42 -19.64 -19.23 -26.50
CA ASP A 42 -18.73 -18.80 -27.56
C ASP A 42 -19.44 -18.69 -28.93
N GLU A 43 -20.72 -19.07 -29.01
CA GLU A 43 -21.56 -18.92 -30.18
C GLU A 43 -21.88 -17.44 -30.47
N THR A 44 -21.99 -17.12 -31.76
CA THR A 44 -22.30 -15.75 -32.24
C THR A 44 -23.45 -15.79 -33.25
N PRO A 45 -24.66 -16.23 -32.86
CA PRO A 45 -25.78 -16.27 -33.78
C PRO A 45 -26.13 -14.88 -34.27
N THR A 46 -26.43 -14.79 -35.57
CA THR A 46 -26.94 -13.59 -36.20
C THR A 46 -28.44 -13.77 -36.42
N VAL A 47 -29.24 -12.84 -35.90
CA VAL A 47 -30.69 -12.92 -35.88
C VAL A 47 -31.34 -11.67 -36.43
N PRO A 48 -32.55 -11.76 -37.00
CA PRO A 48 -33.30 -10.59 -37.45
C PRO A 48 -33.75 -9.74 -36.26
N VAL A 49 -33.64 -8.41 -36.34
CA VAL A 49 -34.01 -7.47 -35.25
C VAL A 49 -35.10 -6.52 -35.67
N TYR A 50 -36.12 -6.43 -34.84
CA TYR A 50 -37.30 -5.57 -34.98
C TYR A 50 -37.35 -4.59 -33.79
N PRO A 51 -36.83 -3.36 -33.92
CA PRO A 51 -36.54 -2.48 -32.78
C PRO A 51 -37.72 -2.08 -31.89
N ASP A 52 -38.90 -1.95 -32.48
CA ASP A 52 -40.10 -1.39 -31.81
C ASP A 52 -41.17 -2.49 -31.54
N TYR A 53 -40.84 -3.74 -31.73
CA TYR A 53 -41.75 -4.88 -31.50
C TYR A 53 -41.63 -5.41 -30.08
N THR A 54 -42.77 -5.85 -29.54
CA THR A 54 -42.80 -6.60 -28.27
C THR A 54 -42.25 -8.03 -28.52
N TYR A 55 -42.05 -8.80 -27.44
CA TYR A 55 -41.59 -10.18 -27.53
C TYR A 55 -42.50 -11.02 -28.46
N GLU A 56 -43.81 -10.97 -28.23
CA GLU A 56 -44.81 -11.73 -29.05
C GLU A 56 -44.79 -11.28 -30.51
N GLN A 57 -44.76 -9.95 -30.76
CA GLN A 57 -44.69 -9.40 -32.11
C GLN A 57 -43.40 -9.83 -32.83
N THR A 58 -42.26 -9.80 -32.13
CA THR A 58 -40.98 -10.26 -32.70
C THR A 58 -41.02 -11.74 -33.07
N GLN A 59 -41.56 -12.61 -32.19
CA GLN A 59 -41.67 -14.04 -32.50
C GLN A 59 -42.63 -14.32 -33.67
N ASN A 60 -43.71 -13.53 -33.79
CA ASN A 60 -44.65 -13.66 -34.94
C ASN A 60 -44.01 -13.15 -36.23
N ALA A 61 -43.29 -12.03 -36.21
CA ALA A 61 -42.57 -11.49 -37.36
C ALA A 61 -41.53 -12.48 -37.91
N ILE A 62 -40.79 -13.16 -37.00
CA ILE A 62 -39.84 -14.21 -37.39
C ILE A 62 -40.55 -15.40 -38.03
N LYS A 63 -41.69 -15.84 -37.46
CA LYS A 63 -42.49 -16.95 -38.04
C LYS A 63 -43.06 -16.62 -39.40
N ASN A 64 -43.45 -15.35 -39.62
CA ASN A 64 -44.03 -14.88 -40.86
C ASN A 64 -42.98 -14.46 -41.92
N ASN A 65 -41.67 -14.59 -41.61
CA ASN A 65 -40.57 -14.12 -42.45
C ASN A 65 -40.68 -12.63 -42.85
N GLU A 66 -41.12 -11.74 -41.92
CA GLU A 66 -41.17 -10.32 -42.17
C GLU A 66 -39.75 -9.74 -42.33
N ASP A 67 -39.61 -8.72 -43.18
CA ASP A 67 -38.31 -8.07 -43.41
C ASP A 67 -37.80 -7.38 -42.13
N PRO A 68 -36.60 -7.77 -41.60
CA PRO A 68 -36.06 -7.16 -40.41
C PRO A 68 -35.47 -5.77 -40.66
N SER A 69 -35.48 -4.94 -39.65
CA SER A 69 -34.81 -3.64 -39.74
C SER A 69 -33.31 -3.78 -39.95
N TYR A 70 -32.70 -4.78 -39.34
CA TYR A 70 -31.30 -5.19 -39.53
C TYR A 70 -31.03 -6.57 -38.94
N MET A 71 -29.87 -7.14 -39.33
CA MET A 71 -29.39 -8.39 -38.74
C MET A 71 -28.46 -8.10 -37.58
N GLY A 72 -28.79 -8.59 -36.38
CA GLY A 72 -28.00 -8.38 -35.13
C GLY A 72 -27.22 -9.64 -34.77
N THR A 73 -25.93 -9.49 -34.48
CA THR A 73 -25.07 -10.60 -34.03
C THR A 73 -24.97 -10.58 -32.51
N PHE A 74 -25.28 -11.72 -31.88
CA PHE A 74 -25.16 -11.88 -30.44
C PHE A 74 -23.69 -12.00 -30.00
N SER A 75 -23.37 -11.39 -28.86
CA SER A 75 -22.08 -11.55 -28.20
C SER A 75 -22.30 -11.74 -26.70
N SER A 76 -21.84 -12.87 -26.16
CA SER A 76 -21.95 -13.19 -24.74
C SER A 76 -21.18 -12.17 -23.88
N ALA A 77 -21.50 -12.10 -22.57
CA ALA A 77 -20.77 -11.24 -21.63
C ALA A 77 -19.27 -11.56 -21.59
N LYS A 78 -18.91 -12.85 -21.59
CA LYS A 78 -17.52 -13.34 -21.65
C LYS A 78 -16.80 -12.76 -22.88
N ARG A 79 -17.39 -12.95 -24.06
CA ARG A 79 -16.79 -12.49 -25.31
C ARG A 79 -16.66 -10.97 -25.37
N PHE A 80 -17.70 -10.26 -24.95
CA PHE A 80 -17.67 -8.79 -24.89
C PHE A 80 -16.56 -8.28 -23.96
N VAL A 81 -16.41 -8.85 -22.76
CA VAL A 81 -15.36 -8.49 -21.80
C VAL A 81 -13.97 -8.74 -22.38
N LEU A 82 -13.72 -9.94 -22.91
CA LEU A 82 -12.42 -10.32 -23.47
C LEU A 82 -12.05 -9.48 -24.69
N GLN A 83 -12.98 -9.28 -25.62
CA GLN A 83 -12.76 -8.46 -26.81
C GLN A 83 -12.54 -6.99 -26.45
N SER A 84 -13.36 -6.44 -25.56
CA SER A 84 -13.18 -5.04 -25.09
C SER A 84 -11.84 -4.86 -24.40
N PHE A 85 -11.40 -5.82 -23.59
CA PHE A 85 -10.09 -5.76 -22.94
C PHE A 85 -8.94 -5.78 -23.94
N ALA A 86 -9.04 -6.63 -24.98
CA ALA A 86 -8.00 -6.79 -26.00
C ALA A 86 -7.90 -5.61 -26.98
N THR A 87 -9.04 -4.96 -27.30
CA THR A 87 -9.07 -3.98 -28.41
C THR A 87 -9.17 -2.51 -27.95
N THR A 88 -9.61 -2.25 -26.69
CA THR A 88 -9.78 -0.87 -26.25
C THR A 88 -8.45 -0.19 -25.93
N GLN A 89 -8.29 1.03 -26.41
CA GLN A 89 -7.19 1.92 -26.01
C GLN A 89 -7.56 2.82 -24.81
N SER A 90 -8.83 2.76 -24.35
CA SER A 90 -9.30 3.59 -23.23
C SER A 90 -8.98 2.92 -21.89
N PRO A 91 -8.11 3.49 -21.04
CA PRO A 91 -7.81 2.95 -19.70
C PRO A 91 -9.07 2.78 -18.84
N ARG A 92 -10.03 3.70 -18.97
CA ARG A 92 -11.31 3.63 -18.26
C ARG A 92 -12.16 2.43 -18.67
N THR A 93 -12.19 2.09 -19.95
CA THR A 93 -12.93 0.93 -20.44
C THR A 93 -12.22 -0.36 -20.05
N LYS A 94 -10.90 -0.41 -20.20
CA LYS A 94 -10.06 -1.54 -19.78
C LYS A 94 -10.25 -1.85 -18.28
N LYS A 95 -10.21 -0.82 -17.44
CA LYS A 95 -10.50 -0.91 -16.00
C LYS A 95 -11.90 -1.45 -15.71
N ARG A 96 -12.92 -1.01 -16.47
CA ARG A 96 -14.29 -1.49 -16.25
C ARG A 96 -14.45 -2.97 -16.58
N VAL A 97 -13.83 -3.44 -17.65
CA VAL A 97 -13.98 -4.85 -18.07
C VAL A 97 -13.08 -5.79 -17.26
N SER A 98 -11.90 -5.34 -16.80
CA SER A 98 -10.98 -6.15 -16.00
C SER A 98 -11.58 -6.62 -14.66
N GLN A 99 -12.52 -5.86 -14.07
CA GLN A 99 -13.21 -6.29 -12.85
C GLN A 99 -14.11 -7.53 -13.02
N PHE A 100 -14.37 -7.95 -14.25
CA PHE A 100 -15.10 -9.18 -14.58
C PHE A 100 -14.17 -10.31 -15.02
N MET A 101 -12.85 -10.10 -14.99
CA MET A 101 -11.84 -11.07 -15.38
C MET A 101 -11.17 -11.63 -14.14
N GLN A 102 -10.92 -12.93 -14.16
CA GLN A 102 -10.09 -13.60 -13.17
C GLN A 102 -8.83 -14.09 -13.86
N ILE A 103 -7.68 -13.74 -13.28
CA ILE A 103 -6.39 -14.21 -13.76
C ILE A 103 -6.23 -15.66 -13.28
N SER A 104 -5.95 -16.56 -14.19
CA SER A 104 -5.67 -17.96 -13.89
C SER A 104 -4.35 -18.40 -14.53
N GLN A 105 -3.78 -19.45 -13.97
CA GLN A 105 -2.58 -20.04 -14.53
C GLN A 105 -2.83 -20.55 -15.94
N CYS A 106 -1.92 -20.29 -16.88
CA CYS A 106 -2.05 -20.73 -18.27
C CYS A 106 -2.10 -22.27 -18.34
N PRO A 107 -3.16 -22.88 -18.89
CA PRO A 107 -3.28 -24.34 -18.96
C PRO A 107 -2.23 -25.00 -19.86
N THR A 108 -1.68 -24.25 -20.84
CA THR A 108 -0.68 -24.77 -21.79
C THR A 108 0.72 -24.83 -21.19
N CYS A 109 1.18 -23.75 -20.55
CA CYS A 109 2.53 -23.69 -19.99
C CYS A 109 2.56 -23.86 -18.46
N GLN A 110 1.41 -23.98 -17.81
CA GLN A 110 1.27 -24.15 -16.36
C GLN A 110 2.09 -23.11 -15.55
N GLY A 111 2.05 -21.86 -16.00
CA GLY A 111 2.79 -20.76 -15.38
C GLY A 111 4.24 -20.62 -15.83
N LYS A 112 4.86 -21.60 -16.48
CA LYS A 112 6.28 -21.58 -16.86
C LYS A 112 6.66 -20.57 -17.96
N LYS A 113 5.67 -19.90 -18.59
CA LYS A 113 5.82 -18.81 -19.59
C LYS A 113 6.57 -19.17 -20.88
N LEU A 114 7.13 -20.38 -21.00
CA LEU A 114 7.97 -20.84 -22.10
C LEU A 114 7.33 -21.98 -22.90
N LYS A 115 7.77 -22.16 -24.15
CA LYS A 115 7.38 -23.29 -25.01
C LYS A 115 7.95 -24.60 -24.47
N GLN A 116 7.26 -25.72 -24.68
CA GLN A 116 7.68 -27.06 -24.24
C GLN A 116 9.07 -27.43 -24.74
N ALA A 117 9.44 -27.04 -25.97
CA ALA A 117 10.77 -27.26 -26.52
C ALA A 117 11.89 -26.59 -25.69
N SER A 118 11.64 -25.38 -25.16
CA SER A 118 12.60 -24.70 -24.29
C SER A 118 12.67 -25.33 -22.89
N LEU A 119 11.55 -25.89 -22.40
CA LEU A 119 11.47 -26.57 -21.11
C LEU A 119 12.06 -27.99 -21.15
N SER A 120 12.37 -28.54 -22.35
CA SER A 120 13.05 -29.83 -22.47
C SER A 120 14.54 -29.79 -22.07
N VAL A 121 15.15 -28.59 -22.09
CA VAL A 121 16.54 -28.38 -21.62
C VAL A 121 16.52 -28.36 -20.09
N LYS A 122 17.35 -29.21 -19.47
CA LYS A 122 17.39 -29.35 -18.02
C LYS A 122 18.79 -29.10 -17.47
N PHE A 123 18.84 -28.42 -16.34
CA PHE A 123 20.04 -28.27 -15.49
C PHE A 123 19.76 -28.89 -14.12
N ALA A 124 20.64 -29.80 -13.67
CA ALA A 124 20.45 -30.55 -12.42
C ALA A 124 19.06 -31.22 -12.29
N GLY A 125 18.51 -31.70 -13.43
CA GLY A 125 17.20 -32.37 -13.51
C GLY A 125 15.99 -31.45 -13.60
N LEU A 126 16.16 -30.13 -13.47
CA LEU A 126 15.11 -29.11 -13.49
C LEU A 126 15.16 -28.29 -14.76
N ASP A 127 13.99 -27.90 -15.29
CA ASP A 127 13.91 -26.90 -16.36
C ASP A 127 14.06 -25.48 -15.81
N ILE A 128 14.22 -24.51 -16.70
CA ILE A 128 14.44 -23.10 -16.31
C ILE A 128 13.24 -22.51 -15.56
N GLY A 129 12.01 -22.94 -15.86
CA GLY A 129 10.81 -22.53 -15.12
C GLY A 129 10.85 -23.04 -13.68
N GLU A 130 11.18 -24.33 -13.49
CA GLU A 130 11.33 -24.94 -12.16
C GLU A 130 12.48 -24.30 -11.38
N LEU A 131 13.62 -24.01 -12.02
CA LEU A 131 14.73 -23.29 -11.38
C LEU A 131 14.34 -21.88 -10.94
N SER A 132 13.53 -21.19 -11.75
CA SER A 132 13.07 -19.82 -11.44
C SER A 132 12.08 -19.76 -10.27
N GLN A 133 11.37 -20.85 -9.98
CA GLN A 133 10.44 -20.98 -8.87
C GLN A 133 11.13 -21.25 -7.54
N LEU A 134 12.33 -21.81 -7.57
CA LEU A 134 13.11 -22.06 -6.34
C LEU A 134 13.41 -20.75 -5.63
N THR A 135 13.43 -20.81 -4.31
CA THR A 135 13.99 -19.73 -3.50
C THR A 135 15.47 -19.54 -3.80
N LEU A 136 16.01 -18.32 -3.61
CA LEU A 136 17.45 -18.07 -3.84
C LEU A 136 18.32 -19.01 -2.98
N ASN A 137 17.90 -19.33 -1.75
CA ASN A 137 18.59 -20.28 -0.88
C ASN A 137 18.62 -21.69 -1.46
N GLU A 138 17.52 -22.19 -2.02
CA GLU A 138 17.44 -23.50 -2.66
C GLU A 138 18.22 -23.53 -3.99
N LEU A 139 18.11 -22.46 -4.76
CA LEU A 139 18.86 -22.30 -6.01
C LEU A 139 20.38 -22.32 -5.73
N ALA A 140 20.83 -21.62 -4.68
CA ALA A 140 22.22 -21.67 -4.25
C ALA A 140 22.70 -23.08 -3.92
N LYS A 141 21.90 -23.88 -3.19
CA LYS A 141 22.21 -25.28 -2.90
C LYS A 141 22.33 -26.13 -4.16
N LYS A 142 21.48 -25.91 -5.15
CA LYS A 142 21.56 -26.63 -6.44
C LYS A 142 22.78 -26.24 -7.28
N LEU A 143 23.14 -24.95 -7.27
CA LEU A 143 24.29 -24.43 -8.04
C LEU A 143 25.63 -24.75 -7.38
N SER A 144 25.70 -24.86 -6.05
CA SER A 144 26.96 -25.12 -5.32
C SER A 144 27.65 -26.40 -5.77
N ASN A 145 26.91 -27.45 -6.08
CA ASN A 145 27.48 -28.68 -6.61
C ASN A 145 28.18 -28.47 -7.96
N ALA A 146 27.59 -27.66 -8.85
CA ALA A 146 28.16 -27.36 -10.15
C ALA A 146 29.39 -26.42 -10.05
N ALA A 147 29.33 -25.44 -9.15
CA ALA A 147 30.43 -24.50 -8.89
C ALA A 147 31.66 -25.18 -8.28
N ASN A 148 31.46 -26.20 -7.43
CA ASN A 148 32.52 -26.92 -6.73
C ASN A 148 33.02 -28.16 -7.48
N THR A 149 32.50 -28.46 -8.66
CA THR A 149 32.93 -29.62 -9.48
C THR A 149 34.37 -29.44 -9.93
N LYS A 150 35.26 -30.33 -9.43
CA LYS A 150 36.66 -30.32 -9.91
C LYS A 150 36.71 -30.90 -11.33
N VAL A 151 37.15 -30.10 -12.28
CA VAL A 151 37.34 -30.53 -13.65
C VAL A 151 38.66 -31.31 -13.77
N ASN A 152 38.60 -32.61 -13.96
CA ASN A 152 39.75 -33.49 -14.14
C ASN A 152 39.95 -33.81 -15.63
N LYS A 153 41.16 -34.20 -16.04
CA LYS A 153 41.49 -34.59 -17.42
C LYS A 153 40.60 -35.69 -18.00
N ASN A 154 39.92 -36.48 -17.14
CA ASN A 154 39.01 -37.56 -17.52
C ASN A 154 37.55 -37.15 -17.63
N THR A 155 37.22 -35.84 -17.53
CA THR A 155 35.84 -35.34 -17.67
C THR A 155 35.41 -35.48 -19.13
N LYS A 156 34.25 -36.06 -19.41
CA LYS A 156 33.72 -36.33 -20.76
C LYS A 156 33.67 -35.09 -21.65
N ASN A 157 33.41 -33.87 -21.07
CA ASN A 157 33.41 -32.59 -21.77
C ASN A 157 34.03 -31.52 -20.85
N PRO A 158 35.36 -31.38 -20.82
CA PRO A 158 36.04 -30.49 -19.86
C PRO A 158 35.69 -29.00 -20.09
N GLU A 159 35.54 -28.56 -21.33
CA GLU A 159 35.18 -27.18 -21.65
C GLU A 159 33.79 -26.82 -21.13
N GLN A 160 32.79 -27.68 -21.33
CA GLN A 160 31.46 -27.51 -20.82
C GLN A 160 31.44 -27.47 -19.28
N ALA A 161 32.25 -28.30 -18.64
CA ALA A 161 32.36 -28.34 -17.18
C ALA A 161 32.95 -27.03 -16.63
N ILE A 162 34.01 -26.48 -17.29
CA ILE A 162 34.63 -25.20 -16.91
C ILE A 162 33.62 -24.06 -17.05
N VAL A 163 32.90 -23.99 -18.19
CA VAL A 163 31.89 -22.95 -18.43
C VAL A 163 30.78 -23.02 -17.41
N THR A 164 30.26 -24.23 -17.12
CA THR A 164 29.22 -24.46 -16.13
C THR A 164 29.68 -24.01 -14.73
N GLN A 165 30.89 -24.39 -14.34
CA GLN A 165 31.49 -24.00 -13.05
C GLN A 165 31.57 -22.47 -12.93
N ARG A 166 32.07 -21.78 -13.98
CA ARG A 166 32.25 -20.33 -13.96
C ARG A 166 30.91 -19.59 -13.88
N ILE A 167 29.89 -20.01 -14.66
CA ILE A 167 28.56 -19.44 -14.62
C ILE A 167 27.90 -19.69 -13.26
N ALA A 168 27.97 -20.92 -12.75
CA ALA A 168 27.41 -21.25 -11.44
C ALA A 168 28.05 -20.44 -10.31
N SER A 169 29.38 -20.25 -10.36
CA SER A 169 30.09 -19.42 -9.38
C SER A 169 29.69 -17.94 -9.44
N ASP A 170 29.52 -17.36 -10.62
CA ASP A 170 29.04 -15.96 -10.77
C ASP A 170 27.61 -15.80 -10.25
N ILE A 171 26.72 -16.75 -10.55
CA ILE A 171 25.34 -16.73 -10.03
C ILE A 171 25.34 -16.86 -8.50
N LEU A 172 26.15 -17.75 -7.92
CA LEU A 172 26.25 -17.91 -6.47
C LEU A 172 26.69 -16.62 -5.78
N THR A 173 27.70 -15.93 -6.32
CA THR A 173 28.15 -14.64 -5.78
C THR A 173 27.01 -13.59 -5.79
N ARG A 174 26.13 -13.62 -6.81
CA ARG A 174 24.95 -12.76 -6.87
C ARG A 174 23.92 -13.11 -5.82
N ILE A 175 23.67 -14.41 -5.62
CA ILE A 175 22.74 -14.90 -4.62
C ILE A 175 23.25 -14.61 -3.21
N GLU A 176 24.55 -14.74 -2.95
CA GLU A 176 25.17 -14.44 -1.66
C GLU A 176 24.92 -13.00 -1.23
N ALA A 177 25.10 -12.02 -2.12
CA ALA A 177 24.79 -10.61 -1.84
C ALA A 177 23.32 -10.38 -1.47
N LEU A 178 22.39 -11.07 -2.14
CA LEU A 178 20.96 -10.99 -1.83
C LEU A 178 20.62 -11.67 -0.51
N THR A 179 21.22 -12.84 -0.26
CA THR A 179 21.00 -13.60 0.97
C THR A 179 21.56 -12.88 2.20
N MET A 180 22.71 -12.21 2.05
CA MET A 180 23.30 -11.36 3.08
C MET A 180 22.32 -10.27 3.54
N LEU A 181 21.54 -9.70 2.62
CA LEU A 181 20.52 -8.70 2.92
C LEU A 181 19.16 -9.31 3.32
N GLY A 182 19.12 -10.61 3.65
CA GLY A 182 17.90 -11.28 4.10
C GLY A 182 16.88 -11.55 3.00
N LEU A 183 17.26 -11.53 1.71
CA LEU A 183 16.36 -11.76 0.58
C LEU A 183 16.41 -13.20 0.04
N GLY A 184 17.05 -14.12 0.76
CA GLY A 184 17.23 -15.52 0.33
C GLY A 184 15.94 -16.31 0.12
N TYR A 185 14.81 -15.85 0.65
CA TYR A 185 13.50 -16.46 0.48
C TYR A 185 12.79 -16.07 -0.83
N LEU A 186 13.28 -15.05 -1.53
CA LEU A 186 12.71 -14.63 -2.81
C LEU A 186 13.02 -15.67 -3.90
N SER A 187 12.13 -15.79 -4.88
CA SER A 187 12.36 -16.56 -6.11
C SER A 187 12.59 -15.61 -7.30
N LEU A 188 13.24 -16.12 -8.35
CA LEU A 188 13.45 -15.33 -9.57
C LEU A 188 12.15 -15.05 -10.34
N GLU A 189 11.12 -15.85 -10.11
CA GLU A 189 9.80 -15.67 -10.75
C GLU A 189 8.99 -14.54 -10.12
N ARG A 190 9.34 -14.12 -8.90
CA ARG A 190 8.59 -13.10 -8.18
C ARG A 190 8.61 -11.76 -8.91
N THR A 191 7.44 -11.26 -9.24
CA THR A 191 7.29 -10.02 -10.02
C THR A 191 7.57 -8.78 -9.17
N THR A 192 8.16 -7.74 -9.77
CA THR A 192 8.56 -6.51 -9.07
C THR A 192 7.42 -5.81 -8.32
N PRO A 193 6.18 -5.70 -8.86
CA PRO A 193 5.07 -5.08 -8.15
C PRO A 193 4.66 -5.79 -6.86
N THR A 194 5.09 -7.04 -6.65
CA THR A 194 4.78 -7.83 -5.45
C THR A 194 5.80 -7.63 -4.33
N LEU A 195 6.91 -6.96 -4.63
CA LEU A 195 7.95 -6.66 -3.66
C LEU A 195 7.51 -5.49 -2.76
N SER A 196 7.73 -5.64 -1.46
CA SER A 196 7.58 -4.52 -0.55
C SER A 196 8.62 -3.42 -0.84
N PRO A 197 8.37 -2.16 -0.44
CA PRO A 197 9.35 -1.09 -0.59
C PRO A 197 10.72 -1.44 0.00
N GLY A 198 10.75 -2.05 1.18
CA GLY A 198 12.00 -2.50 1.83
C GLY A 198 12.71 -3.65 1.09
N GLU A 199 11.96 -4.61 0.50
CA GLU A 199 12.54 -5.65 -0.35
C GLU A 199 13.18 -5.05 -1.59
N LEU A 200 12.49 -4.11 -2.26
CA LEU A 200 13.00 -3.43 -3.45
C LEU A 200 14.25 -2.61 -3.16
N GLN A 201 14.29 -1.90 -2.04
CA GLN A 201 15.45 -1.12 -1.61
C GLN A 201 16.66 -2.01 -1.33
N ARG A 202 16.48 -3.12 -0.60
CA ARG A 202 17.55 -4.10 -0.37
C ARG A 202 18.03 -4.77 -1.64
N LEU A 203 17.14 -5.04 -2.60
CA LEU A 203 17.51 -5.56 -3.91
C LEU A 203 18.43 -4.58 -4.66
N ARG A 204 18.09 -3.28 -4.63
CA ARG A 204 18.95 -2.23 -5.20
C ARG A 204 20.30 -2.15 -4.48
N LEU A 205 20.32 -2.20 -3.15
CA LEU A 205 21.54 -2.20 -2.35
C LEU A 205 22.45 -3.40 -2.69
N ALA A 206 21.88 -4.61 -2.83
CA ALA A 206 22.63 -5.81 -3.23
C ALA A 206 23.37 -5.62 -4.56
N THR A 207 22.75 -4.91 -5.52
CA THR A 207 23.41 -4.63 -6.80
C THR A 207 24.59 -3.66 -6.66
N GLN A 208 24.50 -2.72 -5.72
CA GLN A 208 25.58 -1.74 -5.46
C GLN A 208 26.77 -2.37 -4.74
N ILE A 209 26.53 -3.15 -3.70
CA ILE A 209 27.59 -3.90 -2.97
C ILE A 209 28.42 -4.72 -3.95
N ARG A 210 27.77 -5.36 -4.91
CA ARG A 210 28.43 -6.20 -5.90
C ARG A 210 29.22 -5.42 -6.95
N SER A 211 28.90 -4.16 -7.19
CA SER A 211 29.58 -3.35 -8.23
C SER A 211 31.07 -3.21 -7.96
N LYS A 212 31.52 -3.44 -6.71
CA LYS A 212 32.91 -3.27 -6.25
C LYS A 212 33.49 -1.89 -6.63
N LEU A 213 32.64 -0.89 -6.73
CA LEU A 213 33.06 0.49 -6.94
C LEU A 213 33.75 0.99 -5.67
N PHE A 214 34.74 1.83 -5.84
CA PHE A 214 35.45 2.52 -4.76
C PHE A 214 35.48 4.02 -5.04
N GLY A 215 35.60 4.83 -3.99
CA GLY A 215 35.56 6.28 -4.09
C GLY A 215 34.20 6.85 -4.49
N VAL A 216 33.13 6.09 -4.29
CA VAL A 216 31.75 6.49 -4.58
C VAL A 216 31.07 7.00 -3.30
N VAL A 217 30.20 7.98 -3.47
CA VAL A 217 29.29 8.45 -2.40
C VAL A 217 27.95 7.76 -2.56
N TYR A 218 27.55 6.98 -1.56
CA TYR A 218 26.23 6.38 -1.46
C TYR A 218 25.34 7.23 -0.55
N VAL A 219 24.16 7.59 -1.03
CA VAL A 219 23.13 8.28 -0.23
C VAL A 219 21.92 7.35 -0.15
N LEU A 220 21.58 6.94 1.06
CA LEU A 220 20.51 6.01 1.35
C LEU A 220 19.46 6.70 2.22
N ASP A 221 18.21 6.62 1.81
CA ASP A 221 17.07 7.17 2.53
C ASP A 221 16.29 6.04 3.19
N GLU A 222 16.24 6.04 4.53
CA GLU A 222 15.57 5.06 5.38
C GLU A 222 15.82 3.58 4.98
N PRO A 223 17.09 3.12 4.85
CA PRO A 223 17.34 1.75 4.39
C PRO A 223 16.87 0.67 5.37
N SER A 224 16.62 1.01 6.63
CA SER A 224 16.07 0.10 7.64
C SER A 224 14.54 0.06 7.68
N ALA A 225 13.84 0.89 6.88
CA ALA A 225 12.38 0.97 6.90
C ALA A 225 11.71 -0.39 6.66
N GLY A 226 10.77 -0.77 7.53
CA GLY A 226 10.07 -2.05 7.45
C GLY A 226 10.94 -3.29 7.76
N LEU A 227 12.13 -3.12 8.36
CA LEU A 227 12.97 -4.21 8.80
C LEU A 227 12.69 -4.62 10.25
N HIS A 228 12.65 -5.92 10.47
CA HIS A 228 12.72 -6.45 11.82
C HIS A 228 14.14 -6.24 12.39
N PRO A 229 14.32 -5.94 13.69
CA PRO A 229 15.66 -5.71 14.28
C PRO A 229 16.68 -6.83 14.01
N ALA A 230 16.24 -8.08 13.85
CA ALA A 230 17.12 -9.17 13.44
C ALA A 230 17.67 -9.01 12.01
N ASP A 231 16.89 -8.36 11.11
CA ASP A 231 17.29 -8.14 9.73
C ASP A 231 18.17 -6.87 9.59
N THR A 232 18.02 -5.89 10.50
CA THR A 232 18.82 -4.66 10.53
C THR A 232 20.32 -4.95 10.69
N GLN A 233 20.69 -6.00 11.45
CA GLN A 233 22.10 -6.39 11.61
C GLN A 233 22.75 -6.82 10.27
N ALA A 234 22.00 -7.47 9.41
CA ALA A 234 22.46 -7.86 8.07
C ALA A 234 22.69 -6.61 7.19
N LEU A 235 21.80 -5.63 7.27
CA LEU A 235 21.95 -4.34 6.61
C LEU A 235 23.21 -3.60 7.08
N LEU A 236 23.46 -3.50 8.38
CA LEU A 236 24.64 -2.83 8.93
C LEU A 236 25.95 -3.46 8.42
N LYS A 237 26.05 -4.79 8.40
CA LYS A 237 27.21 -5.49 7.81
C LYS A 237 27.43 -5.12 6.35
N ALA A 238 26.34 -5.03 5.57
CA ALA A 238 26.43 -4.67 4.17
C ALA A 238 26.92 -3.22 3.95
N LEU A 239 26.52 -2.30 4.85
CA LEU A 239 27.01 -0.92 4.85
C LEU A 239 28.49 -0.85 5.24
N ASP A 240 28.90 -1.62 6.25
CA ASP A 240 30.30 -1.74 6.66
C ASP A 240 31.20 -2.24 5.51
N GLU A 241 30.71 -3.22 4.71
CA GLU A 241 31.44 -3.70 3.53
C GLU A 241 31.61 -2.62 2.46
N LEU A 242 30.60 -1.76 2.23
CA LEU A 242 30.71 -0.63 1.31
C LEU A 242 31.75 0.39 1.80
N ILE A 243 31.78 0.69 3.10
CA ILE A 243 32.77 1.59 3.72
C ILE A 243 34.17 0.98 3.62
N ALA A 244 34.31 -0.29 3.96
CA ALA A 244 35.59 -1.01 3.89
C ALA A 244 36.16 -1.08 2.46
N ALA A 245 35.30 -1.05 1.43
CA ALA A 245 35.71 -0.95 0.02
C ALA A 245 36.23 0.44 -0.39
N GLY A 246 36.30 1.43 0.54
CA GLY A 246 36.78 2.79 0.29
C GLY A 246 35.71 3.77 -0.21
N ASN A 247 34.45 3.52 0.10
CA ASN A 247 33.33 4.40 -0.24
C ASN A 247 32.89 5.26 0.96
N SER A 248 32.14 6.32 0.67
CA SER A 248 31.45 7.12 1.68
C SER A 248 29.97 6.78 1.67
N VAL A 249 29.39 6.55 2.85
CA VAL A 249 27.97 6.20 2.98
C VAL A 249 27.27 7.24 3.85
N PHE A 250 26.26 7.90 3.29
CA PHE A 250 25.36 8.82 3.99
C PHE A 250 24.00 8.15 4.12
N VAL A 251 23.48 8.11 5.33
CA VAL A 251 22.22 7.44 5.63
C VAL A 251 21.29 8.42 6.34
N VAL A 252 20.08 8.62 5.80
CA VAL A 252 19.00 9.31 6.50
C VAL A 252 18.21 8.23 7.25
N GLU A 253 18.14 8.35 8.58
CA GLU A 253 17.59 7.28 9.42
C GLU A 253 16.91 7.77 10.67
N HIS A 254 15.97 6.95 11.15
CA HIS A 254 15.25 7.12 12.40
C HIS A 254 15.45 5.94 13.37
N ASP A 255 15.94 4.80 12.86
CA ASP A 255 16.23 3.62 13.69
C ASP A 255 17.43 3.90 14.61
N VAL A 256 17.16 3.82 15.92
CA VAL A 256 18.15 4.07 16.97
C VAL A 256 19.37 3.15 16.86
N SER A 257 19.21 1.92 16.37
CA SER A 257 20.32 0.96 16.23
C SER A 257 21.25 1.32 15.08
N VAL A 258 20.70 1.82 13.98
CA VAL A 258 21.47 2.29 12.82
C VAL A 258 22.19 3.61 13.18
N VAL A 259 21.50 4.53 13.82
CA VAL A 259 22.09 5.80 14.26
C VAL A 259 23.24 5.58 15.26
N LYS A 260 23.12 4.62 16.18
CA LYS A 260 24.21 4.24 17.11
C LYS A 260 25.42 3.64 16.42
N HIS A 261 25.23 3.00 15.27
CA HIS A 261 26.30 2.36 14.51
C HIS A 261 27.13 3.34 13.67
N ALA A 262 26.61 4.54 13.43
CA ALA A 262 27.28 5.53 12.61
C ALA A 262 28.55 6.10 13.26
N ASP A 263 29.60 6.35 12.45
CA ASP A 263 30.82 7.03 12.90
C ASP A 263 30.57 8.52 13.19
N TRP A 264 29.69 9.13 12.39
CA TRP A 264 29.39 10.56 12.42
C TRP A 264 27.89 10.79 12.28
N ILE A 265 27.34 11.70 13.07
CA ILE A 265 25.94 12.10 13.01
C ILE A 265 25.81 13.59 12.65
N VAL A 266 24.86 13.89 11.80
CA VAL A 266 24.37 15.25 11.55
C VAL A 266 22.91 15.26 12.00
N ASP A 267 22.64 15.93 13.12
CA ASP A 267 21.29 16.05 13.70
C ASP A 267 20.64 17.33 13.23
N VAL A 268 19.51 17.21 12.54
CA VAL A 268 18.76 18.31 11.94
C VAL A 268 17.48 18.54 12.75
N GLY A 269 17.24 19.78 13.16
CA GLY A 269 16.10 20.10 14.01
C GLY A 269 15.98 21.61 14.26
N PRO A 270 15.53 22.04 15.48
CA PRO A 270 15.08 21.18 16.59
C PRO A 270 13.75 20.47 16.33
N ASP A 271 12.81 21.10 15.63
CA ASP A 271 11.47 20.61 15.35
C ASP A 271 11.22 20.44 13.84
N ALA A 272 9.99 20.23 13.43
CA ALA A 272 9.62 20.04 12.03
C ALA A 272 9.16 21.35 11.35
N GLY A 273 9.20 21.38 10.02
CA GLY A 273 8.68 22.49 9.19
C GLY A 273 9.43 23.81 9.41
N VAL A 274 8.69 24.89 9.69
CA VAL A 274 9.27 26.24 9.86
C VAL A 274 10.12 26.41 11.13
N HIS A 275 10.01 25.48 12.07
CA HIS A 275 10.76 25.45 13.33
C HIS A 275 11.97 24.51 13.27
N GLY A 276 12.22 23.89 12.11
CA GLY A 276 13.31 22.97 11.86
C GLY A 276 14.25 23.45 10.75
N GLY A 277 15.03 22.51 10.22
CA GLY A 277 15.94 22.77 9.11
C GLY A 277 17.30 23.34 9.52
N GLU A 278 17.61 23.38 10.83
CA GLU A 278 18.90 23.80 11.35
C GLU A 278 19.76 22.58 11.74
N ILE A 279 21.06 22.66 11.50
CA ILE A 279 22.01 21.66 12.01
C ILE A 279 22.27 21.98 13.48
N ILE A 280 21.67 21.20 14.39
CA ILE A 280 21.84 21.38 15.84
C ILE A 280 23.09 20.67 16.38
N TYR A 281 23.56 19.64 15.65
CA TYR A 281 24.79 18.94 15.97
C TYR A 281 25.43 18.33 14.71
N SER A 282 26.75 18.34 14.67
CA SER A 282 27.53 17.59 13.68
C SER A 282 28.81 17.07 14.36
N GLY A 283 28.98 15.76 14.45
CA GLY A 283 30.11 15.13 15.14
C GLY A 283 29.90 13.65 15.45
N PRO A 284 30.85 13.04 16.20
CA PRO A 284 30.71 11.67 16.68
C PRO A 284 29.44 11.47 17.51
N VAL A 285 28.81 10.30 17.42
CA VAL A 285 27.52 9.99 18.07
C VAL A 285 27.50 10.30 19.57
N GLU A 286 28.58 9.99 20.31
CA GLU A 286 28.68 10.25 21.76
C GLU A 286 28.57 11.73 22.14
N GLY A 287 29.00 12.65 21.25
CA GLY A 287 28.92 14.08 21.48
C GLY A 287 27.48 14.62 21.54
N LEU A 288 26.55 13.95 20.89
CA LEU A 288 25.13 14.30 20.89
C LEU A 288 24.50 14.25 22.29
N ARG A 289 25.07 13.47 23.21
CA ARG A 289 24.64 13.38 24.62
C ARG A 289 24.61 14.73 25.34
N LYS A 290 25.46 15.68 24.92
CA LYS A 290 25.58 16.99 25.54
C LYS A 290 24.58 18.02 25.01
N ILE A 291 23.88 17.67 23.92
CA ILE A 291 23.00 18.61 23.21
C ILE A 291 21.57 18.50 23.77
N LYS A 292 21.19 19.45 24.59
CA LYS A 292 19.88 19.46 25.28
C LYS A 292 18.68 19.58 24.35
N ASN A 293 18.84 20.28 23.22
CA ASN A 293 17.76 20.54 22.25
C ASN A 293 17.61 19.42 21.23
N SER A 294 18.48 18.38 21.26
CA SER A 294 18.36 17.24 20.38
C SER A 294 17.30 16.27 20.87
N HIS A 295 16.26 16.07 20.08
CA HIS A 295 15.27 15.00 20.29
C HIS A 295 15.93 13.64 20.10
N THR A 296 16.74 13.48 19.06
CA THR A 296 17.51 12.28 18.77
C THR A 296 18.44 11.91 19.93
N GLY A 297 19.19 12.88 20.47
CA GLY A 297 20.09 12.65 21.61
C GLY A 297 19.36 12.18 22.87
N ARG A 298 18.20 12.73 23.16
CA ARG A 298 17.36 12.27 24.28
C ARG A 298 16.94 10.81 24.14
N HIS A 299 16.55 10.36 22.94
CA HIS A 299 16.14 8.97 22.69
C HIS A 299 17.33 8.00 22.62
N LEU A 300 18.46 8.41 22.02
CA LEU A 300 19.67 7.59 21.94
C LEU A 300 20.27 7.27 23.32
N PHE A 301 20.27 8.26 24.21
CA PHE A 301 20.95 8.16 25.51
C PHE A 301 19.98 8.16 26.70
N ALA A 302 18.68 8.11 26.46
CA ALA A 302 17.74 7.80 27.52
C ALA A 302 18.21 6.47 28.15
N LYS A 303 18.80 6.57 29.35
CA LYS A 303 19.03 5.38 30.16
C LYS A 303 17.71 4.64 30.20
N ASN A 304 17.73 3.30 30.19
CA ASN A 304 16.60 2.46 30.58
C ASN A 304 16.24 2.70 32.06
N THR A 305 16.10 3.93 32.45
CA THR A 305 15.50 4.37 33.70
C THR A 305 13.99 4.27 33.56
N SER A 306 13.54 3.00 33.39
CA SER A 306 12.18 2.60 33.71
C SER A 306 11.81 2.89 35.18
N GLN A 307 12.61 3.65 35.92
CA GLN A 307 12.35 3.95 37.33
C GLN A 307 12.18 5.45 37.69
N GLU A 308 12.59 6.41 36.85
CA GLU A 308 12.54 7.83 37.29
C GLU A 308 11.68 8.77 36.42
N SER A 309 11.28 8.40 35.19
CA SER A 309 10.28 9.17 34.42
C SER A 309 8.82 8.73 34.66
N THR A 310 8.60 7.80 35.58
CA THR A 310 7.28 7.25 35.95
C THR A 310 6.54 8.06 37.01
N GLN A 311 7.08 9.17 37.50
CA GLN A 311 6.35 9.94 38.52
C GLN A 311 5.41 11.02 37.98
N ASN A 312 5.40 11.32 36.66
CA ASN A 312 4.50 12.36 36.13
C ASN A 312 3.59 11.97 34.94
N SER A 313 3.57 10.72 34.43
CA SER A 313 2.57 10.33 33.43
C SER A 313 2.45 8.84 33.09
N ALA A 314 2.81 7.92 33.96
CA ALA A 314 2.48 6.52 33.73
C ALA A 314 2.18 5.81 35.05
N GLN A 315 0.98 5.94 35.55
CA GLN A 315 0.31 4.73 36.04
C GLN A 315 0.60 3.65 34.97
N LYS A 316 1.26 2.53 35.33
CA LYS A 316 1.28 1.30 34.52
C LYS A 316 -0.17 1.08 34.11
N LYS A 317 -0.53 1.44 32.85
CA LYS A 317 -1.89 1.30 32.38
C LYS A 317 -2.18 -0.18 32.53
N ALA A 318 -3.13 -0.54 33.37
CA ALA A 318 -3.51 -1.95 33.54
C ALA A 318 -3.73 -2.49 32.13
N GLN A 319 -3.00 -3.54 31.79
CA GLN A 319 -3.06 -4.17 30.47
C GLN A 319 -4.52 -4.52 30.19
N ARG A 320 -5.06 -4.00 29.09
CA ARG A 320 -6.45 -4.27 28.74
C ARG A 320 -6.61 -5.76 28.48
N GLN A 321 -7.71 -6.33 28.96
CA GLN A 321 -8.05 -7.71 28.66
C GLN A 321 -8.96 -7.79 27.43
N PRO A 322 -8.78 -8.80 26.57
CA PRO A 322 -9.66 -9.04 25.43
C PRO A 322 -11.12 -9.16 25.87
N LYS A 323 -12.01 -8.44 25.20
CA LYS A 323 -13.46 -8.53 25.43
C LYS A 323 -14.10 -9.69 24.67
N ALA A 324 -13.56 -10.04 23.52
CA ALA A 324 -13.99 -11.13 22.65
C ALA A 324 -12.81 -11.54 21.75
N TRP A 325 -13.02 -12.56 20.93
CA TRP A 325 -12.02 -13.08 20.00
C TRP A 325 -12.61 -13.17 18.60
N LEU A 326 -11.85 -12.73 17.60
CA LEU A 326 -12.12 -13.02 16.20
C LEU A 326 -11.26 -14.22 15.80
N LYS A 327 -11.91 -15.35 15.47
CA LYS A 327 -11.22 -16.60 15.13
C LYS A 327 -11.35 -16.90 13.65
N LEU A 328 -10.22 -17.06 13.00
CA LEU A 328 -10.08 -17.44 11.60
C LEU A 328 -9.52 -18.85 11.51
N ALA A 329 -10.00 -19.63 10.55
CA ALA A 329 -9.51 -20.98 10.31
C ALA A 329 -9.27 -21.26 8.82
N ASP A 330 -8.39 -22.25 8.60
CA ASP A 330 -8.05 -22.77 7.27
C ASP A 330 -7.57 -21.66 6.32
N ILE A 331 -6.82 -20.66 6.84
CA ILE A 331 -6.30 -19.57 6.01
C ILE A 331 -5.20 -20.12 5.09
N ASP A 332 -5.45 -20.02 3.78
CA ASP A 332 -4.47 -20.36 2.75
C ASP A 332 -4.25 -19.14 1.85
N ARG A 333 -3.05 -18.57 1.90
CA ARG A 333 -2.62 -17.44 1.09
C ARG A 333 -1.10 -17.28 1.13
N ASN A 334 -0.46 -17.21 -0.02
CA ASN A 334 0.99 -17.10 -0.13
C ASN A 334 1.71 -18.20 0.70
N ASN A 335 2.52 -17.82 1.70
CA ASN A 335 3.18 -18.76 2.58
C ASN A 335 2.32 -19.25 3.77
N LEU A 336 1.11 -18.74 3.94
CA LEU A 336 0.16 -19.24 4.93
C LEU A 336 -0.48 -20.52 4.40
N LYS A 337 -0.34 -21.63 5.11
CA LYS A 337 -0.86 -22.96 4.72
C LYS A 337 -1.81 -23.48 5.81
N LYS A 338 -3.13 -23.39 5.57
CA LYS A 338 -4.19 -23.81 6.51
C LYS A 338 -3.97 -23.25 7.94
N LEU A 339 -3.57 -21.97 8.01
CA LEU A 339 -3.27 -21.31 9.28
C LEU A 339 -4.57 -21.03 10.04
N ASN A 340 -4.58 -21.32 11.34
CA ASN A 340 -5.59 -20.84 12.28
C ASN A 340 -5.03 -19.65 13.04
N ALA A 341 -5.82 -18.57 13.14
CA ALA A 341 -5.41 -17.34 13.82
C ALA A 341 -6.53 -16.79 14.69
N GLU A 342 -6.16 -16.30 15.87
CA GLU A 342 -7.08 -15.70 16.81
C GLU A 342 -6.63 -14.27 17.12
N PHE A 343 -7.53 -13.31 16.92
CA PHE A 343 -7.28 -11.90 17.17
C PHE A 343 -8.15 -11.43 18.33
N PRO A 344 -7.56 -10.87 19.39
CA PRO A 344 -8.32 -10.33 20.52
C PRO A 344 -9.02 -9.02 20.13
N LEU A 345 -10.26 -8.85 20.55
CA LEU A 345 -11.08 -7.66 20.27
C LEU A 345 -11.14 -6.73 21.48
N GLY A 346 -11.24 -5.42 21.23
CA GLY A 346 -11.30 -4.38 22.26
C GLY A 346 -9.94 -4.04 22.88
N VAL A 347 -8.86 -4.44 22.23
CA VAL A 347 -7.47 -4.20 22.66
C VAL A 347 -6.60 -3.75 21.49
N MET A 348 -5.37 -3.32 21.78
CA MET A 348 -4.36 -3.00 20.79
C MET A 348 -3.44 -4.21 20.58
N THR A 349 -3.43 -4.75 19.36
CA THR A 349 -2.63 -5.91 18.97
C THR A 349 -1.55 -5.52 17.98
N THR A 350 -0.31 -5.89 18.26
CA THR A 350 0.80 -5.79 17.32
C THR A 350 1.12 -7.16 16.73
N VAL A 351 1.14 -7.26 15.41
CA VAL A 351 1.60 -8.44 14.67
C VAL A 351 3.02 -8.17 14.18
N THR A 352 3.96 -8.95 14.67
CA THR A 352 5.39 -8.79 14.41
C THR A 352 6.01 -10.07 13.84
N GLY A 353 7.30 -10.05 13.55
CA GLY A 353 8.09 -11.16 13.00
C GLY A 353 9.05 -10.71 11.92
N VAL A 354 9.97 -11.58 11.54
CA VAL A 354 10.99 -11.28 10.50
C VAL A 354 10.38 -10.91 9.15
N SER A 355 11.15 -10.20 8.33
CA SER A 355 10.72 -9.83 6.98
C SER A 355 10.40 -11.09 6.16
N GLY A 356 9.30 -11.07 5.38
CA GLY A 356 8.86 -12.24 4.59
C GLY A 356 8.21 -13.38 5.39
N SER A 357 7.95 -13.23 6.70
CA SER A 357 7.32 -14.29 7.52
C SER A 357 5.82 -14.49 7.25
N GLY A 358 5.14 -13.57 6.53
CA GLY A 358 3.73 -13.69 6.19
C GLY A 358 2.80 -12.72 6.95
N LYS A 359 3.32 -11.75 7.69
CA LYS A 359 2.53 -10.75 8.45
C LYS A 359 1.49 -10.03 7.60
N SER A 360 1.93 -9.41 6.49
CA SER A 360 1.03 -8.67 5.59
C SER A 360 0.04 -9.61 4.90
N SER A 361 0.44 -10.86 4.60
CA SER A 361 -0.47 -11.88 4.07
C SER A 361 -1.56 -12.24 5.07
N LEU A 362 -1.23 -12.32 6.37
CA LEU A 362 -2.18 -12.63 7.43
C LEU A 362 -3.11 -11.45 7.75
N VAL A 363 -2.54 -10.26 7.96
CA VAL A 363 -3.26 -9.10 8.49
C VAL A 363 -3.82 -8.21 7.38
N SER A 364 -2.94 -7.69 6.51
CA SER A 364 -3.34 -6.70 5.50
C SER A 364 -4.11 -7.31 4.32
N GLN A 365 -4.05 -8.64 4.16
CA GLN A 365 -4.74 -9.37 3.10
C GLN A 365 -5.82 -10.30 3.67
N ALA A 366 -5.46 -11.44 4.29
CA ALA A 366 -6.42 -12.47 4.67
C ALA A 366 -7.47 -11.98 5.68
N LEU A 367 -7.05 -11.40 6.80
CA LEU A 367 -7.96 -10.84 7.79
C LEU A 367 -8.90 -9.79 7.18
N VAL A 368 -8.35 -8.87 6.40
CA VAL A 368 -9.10 -7.77 5.76
C VAL A 368 -10.13 -8.32 4.76
N GLU A 369 -9.73 -9.24 3.88
CA GLU A 369 -10.62 -9.83 2.88
C GLU A 369 -11.78 -10.60 3.53
N LEU A 370 -11.48 -11.48 4.47
CA LEU A 370 -12.49 -12.30 5.16
C LEU A 370 -13.49 -11.44 5.97
N VAL A 371 -13.00 -10.39 6.64
CA VAL A 371 -13.88 -9.48 7.40
C VAL A 371 -14.74 -8.62 6.47
N TYR A 372 -14.19 -8.09 5.35
CA TYR A 372 -14.99 -7.36 4.36
C TYR A 372 -16.10 -8.22 3.76
N GLU A 373 -15.78 -9.46 3.41
CA GLU A 373 -16.75 -10.41 2.88
C GLU A 373 -17.87 -10.70 3.89
N ALA A 374 -17.50 -10.98 5.14
CA ALA A 374 -18.47 -11.26 6.21
C ALA A 374 -19.36 -10.05 6.56
N LEU A 375 -18.86 -8.83 6.45
CA LEU A 375 -19.64 -7.60 6.64
C LEU A 375 -20.47 -7.22 5.40
N GLY A 376 -20.42 -7.99 4.30
CA GLY A 376 -21.10 -7.67 3.04
C GLY A 376 -20.59 -6.39 2.36
N GLN A 377 -19.42 -5.92 2.72
CA GLN A 377 -18.79 -4.73 2.15
C GLN A 377 -17.93 -5.14 0.94
N LYS A 378 -18.00 -4.38 -0.15
CA LYS A 378 -17.10 -4.60 -1.28
C LYS A 378 -15.74 -3.99 -0.96
N ILE A 379 -14.67 -4.76 -1.13
CA ILE A 379 -13.31 -4.24 -1.10
C ILE A 379 -13.22 -3.21 -2.23
N ILE A 380 -13.05 -1.94 -1.88
CA ILE A 380 -12.76 -0.89 -2.85
C ILE A 380 -11.27 -1.04 -3.21
N THR A 381 -10.96 -1.99 -4.07
CA THR A 381 -9.65 -2.04 -4.70
C THR A 381 -9.54 -0.83 -5.62
N GLU A 382 -8.69 0.12 -5.27
CA GLU A 382 -8.29 1.18 -6.20
C GLU A 382 -7.61 0.48 -7.39
N ALA A 383 -8.31 0.43 -8.50
CA ALA A 383 -7.77 -0.21 -9.69
C ALA A 383 -6.61 0.61 -10.25
N PRO A 384 -5.56 -0.07 -10.78
CA PRO A 384 -4.40 0.57 -11.42
C PRO A 384 -4.83 1.52 -12.53
N THR A 385 -4.08 2.59 -12.74
CA THR A 385 -4.39 3.65 -13.72
C THR A 385 -3.60 3.52 -15.01
N ASP A 386 -2.47 2.80 -15.00
CA ASP A 386 -1.60 2.64 -16.16
C ASP A 386 -1.81 1.29 -16.84
N GLU A 387 -1.65 1.25 -18.18
CA GLU A 387 -1.83 0.03 -18.97
C GLU A 387 -0.84 -1.08 -18.58
N ALA A 388 0.38 -0.71 -18.21
CA ALA A 388 1.41 -1.61 -17.71
C ALA A 388 0.95 -2.31 -16.42
N ASP A 389 0.38 -1.56 -15.48
CA ASP A 389 -0.11 -2.08 -14.19
C ASP A 389 -1.24 -3.11 -14.35
N LEU A 390 -2.04 -3.01 -15.43
CA LEU A 390 -3.16 -3.94 -15.69
C LEU A 390 -2.69 -5.31 -16.16
N LEU A 391 -1.55 -5.37 -16.87
CA LEU A 391 -0.93 -6.62 -17.35
C LEU A 391 -0.02 -7.25 -16.30
N GLU A 392 0.48 -6.44 -15.36
CA GLU A 392 1.34 -6.85 -14.24
C GLU A 392 0.58 -7.15 -12.96
N GLN A 393 -0.77 -7.09 -12.98
CA GLN A 393 -1.56 -7.52 -11.83
C GLN A 393 -1.19 -8.94 -11.44
N GLU A 394 -0.82 -9.10 -10.18
CA GLU A 394 -0.71 -10.42 -9.56
C GLU A 394 -1.94 -11.27 -9.90
N LEU A 395 -1.71 -12.54 -10.12
CA LEU A 395 -2.73 -13.56 -9.87
C LEU A 395 -3.30 -13.21 -8.49
N GLN A 396 -4.50 -12.62 -8.44
CA GLN A 396 -5.17 -12.40 -7.16
C GLN A 396 -5.38 -13.79 -6.56
N THR A 397 -4.42 -14.21 -5.76
CA THR A 397 -4.58 -15.39 -4.94
C THR A 397 -5.72 -15.08 -3.98
N HIS A 398 -6.88 -15.62 -4.25
CA HIS A 398 -8.04 -15.55 -3.37
C HIS A 398 -7.60 -16.12 -2.02
N THR A 399 -7.86 -15.39 -0.94
CA THR A 399 -7.72 -15.96 0.40
C THR A 399 -8.77 -17.06 0.53
N SER A 400 -8.34 -18.29 0.74
CA SER A 400 -9.24 -19.32 1.26
C SER A 400 -9.17 -19.28 2.78
N GLY A 401 -10.30 -19.50 3.43
CA GLY A 401 -10.43 -19.44 4.89
C GLY A 401 -11.84 -19.11 5.31
N LYS A 402 -12.10 -19.17 6.58
CA LYS A 402 -13.41 -18.86 7.15
C LYS A 402 -13.29 -18.18 8.50
N ILE A 403 -14.22 -17.31 8.81
CA ILE A 403 -14.41 -16.76 10.16
C ILE A 403 -15.28 -17.77 10.94
N ILE A 404 -14.74 -18.27 12.06
CA ILE A 404 -15.47 -19.20 12.93
C ILE A 404 -16.28 -18.44 13.98
N GLU A 405 -15.68 -17.38 14.57
CA GLU A 405 -16.25 -16.69 15.72
C GLU A 405 -15.86 -15.20 15.71
N GLY A 406 -16.68 -14.35 16.34
CA GLY A 406 -16.33 -12.98 16.70
C GLY A 406 -16.76 -11.89 15.72
N ILE A 407 -17.23 -12.21 14.52
CA ILE A 407 -17.62 -11.21 13.52
C ILE A 407 -18.75 -10.29 14.00
N ASN A 408 -19.68 -10.80 14.81
CA ASN A 408 -20.79 -10.03 15.35
C ASN A 408 -20.35 -8.87 16.28
N ASN A 409 -19.10 -8.90 16.76
CA ASN A 409 -18.51 -7.83 17.56
C ASN A 409 -17.86 -6.74 16.72
N ILE A 410 -17.91 -6.86 15.39
CA ILE A 410 -17.31 -5.91 14.45
C ILE A 410 -18.42 -5.32 13.59
N SER A 411 -18.64 -4.01 13.71
CA SER A 411 -19.63 -3.31 12.90
C SER A 411 -19.01 -2.66 11.63
N ARG A 412 -17.72 -2.37 11.66
CA ARG A 412 -17.00 -1.68 10.60
C ARG A 412 -15.53 -2.07 10.57
N LEU A 413 -14.97 -2.19 9.38
CA LEU A 413 -13.53 -2.36 9.15
C LEU A 413 -12.95 -1.11 8.49
N ILE A 414 -11.83 -0.64 9.01
CA ILE A 414 -11.05 0.48 8.46
C ILE A 414 -9.62 0.03 8.29
N THR A 415 -9.10 0.18 7.06
CA THR A 415 -7.70 -0.11 6.74
C THR A 415 -6.93 1.18 6.51
N VAL A 416 -5.80 1.34 7.18
CA VAL A 416 -4.91 2.50 7.06
C VAL A 416 -3.55 2.02 6.56
N ASN A 417 -3.22 2.37 5.33
CA ASN A 417 -1.99 1.99 4.63
C ASN A 417 -1.21 3.21 4.13
N GLN A 418 0.03 3.00 3.70
CA GLN A 418 0.94 4.04 3.23
C GLN A 418 0.66 4.53 1.80
N LYS A 419 -0.37 4.02 1.11
CA LYS A 419 -0.72 4.49 -0.23
C LYS A 419 -1.06 5.97 -0.20
N ALA A 420 -0.64 6.70 -1.23
CA ALA A 420 -0.91 8.13 -1.37
C ALA A 420 -2.41 8.46 -1.24
N ILE A 421 -2.74 9.61 -0.64
CA ILE A 421 -4.13 10.09 -0.48
C ILE A 421 -4.73 10.67 -1.78
N GLY A 422 -3.92 10.73 -2.83
CA GLY A 422 -4.32 11.17 -4.16
C GLY A 422 -3.18 11.04 -5.15
N ARG A 423 -3.53 10.97 -6.45
CA ARG A 423 -2.57 10.73 -7.55
C ARG A 423 -2.23 11.97 -8.34
N THR A 424 -2.90 13.08 -8.08
CA THR A 424 -2.71 14.33 -8.80
C THR A 424 -2.45 15.48 -7.83
N PRO A 425 -1.77 16.55 -8.25
CA PRO A 425 -1.55 17.73 -7.42
C PRO A 425 -2.85 18.45 -7.00
N ARG A 426 -4.01 18.08 -7.56
CA ARG A 426 -5.32 18.58 -7.11
C ARG A 426 -5.75 18.01 -5.77
N SER A 427 -5.37 16.77 -5.48
CA SER A 427 -5.59 16.18 -4.16
C SER A 427 -4.61 16.80 -3.18
N ASN A 428 -5.09 17.30 -2.06
CA ASN A 428 -4.27 17.90 -1.01
C ASN A 428 -4.86 17.58 0.37
N LEU A 429 -4.12 17.92 1.42
CA LEU A 429 -4.51 17.70 2.80
C LEU A 429 -5.93 18.22 3.10
N ALA A 430 -6.23 19.49 2.77
CA ALA A 430 -7.49 20.12 3.10
C ALA A 430 -8.69 19.48 2.39
N THR A 431 -8.51 19.00 1.15
CA THR A 431 -9.59 18.33 0.41
C THR A 431 -9.83 16.92 0.92
N TYR A 432 -8.78 16.18 1.27
CA TYR A 432 -8.90 14.81 1.76
C TYR A 432 -9.60 14.74 3.12
N THR A 433 -9.27 15.64 4.03
CA THR A 433 -9.86 15.72 5.37
C THR A 433 -11.29 16.30 5.38
N GLY A 434 -11.77 16.81 4.25
CA GLY A 434 -13.06 17.50 4.15
C GLY A 434 -13.08 18.92 4.74
N LEU A 435 -11.97 19.37 5.35
CA LEU A 435 -11.81 20.70 5.93
C LEU A 435 -12.09 21.79 4.91
N PHE A 436 -11.66 21.60 3.66
CA PHE A 436 -11.81 22.58 2.61
C PHE A 436 -13.28 22.91 2.26
N ASP A 437 -14.19 21.98 2.49
CA ASP A 437 -15.63 22.24 2.28
C ASP A 437 -16.18 23.27 3.28
N HIS A 438 -15.71 23.24 4.51
CA HIS A 438 -16.05 24.25 5.51
C HIS A 438 -15.44 25.60 5.18
N VAL A 439 -14.17 25.63 4.77
CA VAL A 439 -13.47 26.86 4.33
C VAL A 439 -14.20 27.50 3.14
N ARG A 440 -14.62 26.72 2.12
CA ARG A 440 -15.36 27.23 0.97
C ARG A 440 -16.72 27.84 1.36
N LYS A 441 -17.44 27.23 2.29
CA LYS A 441 -18.70 27.77 2.82
C LYS A 441 -18.46 29.08 3.57
N LEU A 442 -17.39 29.15 4.35
CA LEU A 442 -17.01 30.36 5.09
C LEU A 442 -16.72 31.52 4.13
N PHE A 443 -15.92 31.29 3.07
CA PHE A 443 -15.67 32.32 2.05
C PHE A 443 -16.94 32.76 1.32
N ALA A 444 -17.84 31.84 1.03
CA ALA A 444 -19.13 32.17 0.40
C ALA A 444 -20.05 33.01 1.33
N SER A 445 -19.84 32.96 2.64
CA SER A 445 -20.61 33.75 3.62
C SER A 445 -20.12 35.19 3.77
N THR A 446 -18.94 35.54 3.25
CA THR A 446 -18.36 36.88 3.33
C THR A 446 -19.22 37.91 2.58
N GLN A 447 -19.18 39.20 3.01
CA GLN A 447 -19.95 40.27 2.43
C GLN A 447 -19.67 40.42 0.92
N LYS A 448 -18.39 40.46 0.53
CA LYS A 448 -17.95 40.60 -0.88
C LYS A 448 -18.39 39.42 -1.76
N ALA A 449 -18.42 38.19 -1.21
CA ALA A 449 -18.93 37.03 -1.92
C ALA A 449 -20.45 37.09 -2.16
N LYS A 450 -21.23 37.56 -1.16
CA LYS A 450 -22.68 37.75 -1.27
C LYS A 450 -23.03 38.81 -2.28
N GLU A 451 -22.35 39.96 -2.28
CA GLU A 451 -22.52 41.04 -3.25
C GLU A 451 -22.30 40.57 -4.69
N ARG A 452 -21.29 39.69 -4.90
CA ARG A 452 -20.97 39.12 -6.21
C ARG A 452 -21.77 37.84 -6.52
N ARG A 453 -22.67 37.42 -5.65
CA ARG A 453 -23.45 36.16 -5.75
C ARG A 453 -22.57 34.93 -5.94
N TYR A 454 -21.43 34.88 -5.22
CA TYR A 454 -20.50 33.75 -5.22
C TYR A 454 -20.94 32.72 -4.21
N ASN A 455 -21.18 31.49 -4.68
CA ASN A 455 -21.45 30.33 -3.82
C ASN A 455 -20.17 29.55 -3.48
N ALA A 456 -20.25 28.54 -2.62
CA ALA A 456 -19.12 27.72 -2.23
C ALA A 456 -18.40 27.03 -3.41
N GLY A 457 -19.10 26.79 -4.53
CA GLY A 457 -18.51 26.25 -5.76
C GLY A 457 -17.51 27.20 -6.41
N ARG A 458 -17.68 28.55 -6.25
CA ARG A 458 -16.71 29.53 -6.76
C ARG A 458 -15.33 29.37 -6.18
N PHE A 459 -15.26 28.95 -4.91
CA PHE A 459 -14.03 28.76 -4.13
C PHE A 459 -13.46 27.34 -4.27
N SER A 460 -13.96 26.54 -5.20
CA SER A 460 -13.40 25.24 -5.55
C SER A 460 -12.47 25.35 -6.75
N PHE A 461 -11.22 24.95 -6.61
CA PHE A 461 -10.27 24.89 -7.74
C PHE A 461 -10.60 23.78 -8.75
N ASN A 462 -11.59 22.93 -8.47
CA ASN A 462 -12.11 21.92 -9.41
C ASN A 462 -13.23 22.48 -10.31
N VAL A 463 -13.79 23.65 -9.99
CA VAL A 463 -14.92 24.26 -10.72
C VAL A 463 -14.42 25.38 -11.65
N ALA A 464 -14.77 25.31 -12.92
CA ALA A 464 -14.29 26.21 -13.97
C ALA A 464 -14.49 27.73 -13.67
N LYS A 465 -15.58 28.10 -12.99
CA LYS A 465 -15.92 29.51 -12.70
C LYS A 465 -14.90 30.22 -11.79
N GLY A 466 -14.24 29.50 -10.87
CA GLY A 466 -13.33 30.10 -9.87
C GLY A 466 -11.85 29.82 -10.10
N ARG A 467 -11.52 28.79 -10.87
CA ARG A 467 -10.15 28.33 -11.07
C ARG A 467 -9.37 29.12 -12.11
N CYS A 468 -8.06 29.08 -12.04
CA CYS A 468 -7.19 29.56 -13.12
C CYS A 468 -7.46 28.74 -14.39
N LYS A 469 -7.65 29.42 -15.52
CA LYS A 469 -7.95 28.77 -16.80
C LYS A 469 -6.72 28.03 -17.38
N ASN A 470 -5.53 28.54 -17.14
CA ASN A 470 -4.29 28.00 -17.71
C ASN A 470 -3.91 26.64 -17.09
N CYS A 471 -3.82 26.56 -15.76
CA CYS A 471 -3.48 25.31 -15.05
C CYS A 471 -4.72 24.53 -14.61
N GLU A 472 -5.90 24.96 -14.99
CA GLU A 472 -7.18 24.36 -14.60
C GLU A 472 -7.34 24.09 -13.09
N GLY A 473 -6.75 24.94 -12.25
CA GLY A 473 -6.80 24.82 -10.79
C GLY A 473 -5.78 23.86 -10.19
N VAL A 474 -4.89 23.29 -10.99
CA VAL A 474 -3.78 22.44 -10.49
C VAL A 474 -2.76 23.28 -9.74
N GLY A 475 -2.50 24.52 -10.16
CA GLY A 475 -1.45 25.40 -9.64
C GLY A 475 -0.11 25.19 -10.32
N PHE A 476 0.09 24.06 -10.97
CA PHE A 476 1.33 23.64 -11.63
C PHE A 476 1.05 23.26 -13.09
N VAL A 477 2.10 23.30 -13.92
CA VAL A 477 2.10 22.79 -15.29
C VAL A 477 3.11 21.64 -15.35
N SER A 478 2.70 20.51 -15.90
CA SER A 478 3.59 19.37 -16.12
C SER A 478 4.47 19.64 -17.34
N ILE A 479 5.77 19.48 -17.18
CA ILE A 479 6.75 19.48 -18.25
C ILE A 479 7.16 18.03 -18.45
N GLU A 480 6.73 17.44 -19.56
CA GLU A 480 7.12 16.09 -19.94
C GLU A 480 8.54 16.09 -20.47
N LEU A 481 9.41 15.32 -19.84
CA LEU A 481 10.78 15.10 -20.26
C LEU A 481 10.87 13.71 -20.92
N LEU A 482 11.37 13.65 -22.15
CA LEU A 482 11.37 12.44 -23.01
C LEU A 482 11.99 11.18 -22.36
N PHE A 483 12.92 11.35 -21.42
CA PHE A 483 13.64 10.24 -20.77
C PHE A 483 13.73 10.36 -19.23
N LEU A 484 13.06 11.35 -18.64
CA LEU A 484 13.05 11.60 -17.20
C LEU A 484 11.61 11.71 -16.70
N PRO A 485 11.37 11.52 -15.41
CA PRO A 485 10.05 11.77 -14.81
C PRO A 485 9.58 13.20 -15.08
N SER A 486 8.30 13.36 -15.34
CA SER A 486 7.68 14.68 -15.56
C SER A 486 7.95 15.62 -14.38
N VAL A 487 8.40 16.84 -14.67
CA VAL A 487 8.66 17.88 -13.69
C VAL A 487 7.46 18.83 -13.63
N TYR A 488 7.04 19.20 -12.41
CA TYR A 488 5.99 20.17 -12.20
C TYR A 488 6.58 21.54 -11.92
N SER A 489 6.22 22.55 -12.76
CA SER A 489 6.58 23.95 -12.57
C SER A 489 5.37 24.77 -12.15
N PRO A 490 5.49 25.79 -11.27
CA PRO A 490 4.39 26.68 -10.95
C PRO A 490 3.78 27.32 -12.19
N CYS A 491 2.46 27.38 -12.26
CA CYS A 491 1.76 27.99 -13.39
C CYS A 491 2.14 29.47 -13.52
N GLN A 492 2.61 29.87 -14.69
CA GLN A 492 3.07 31.24 -14.96
C GLN A 492 1.95 32.30 -14.87
N VAL A 493 0.69 31.90 -15.03
CA VAL A 493 -0.46 32.82 -15.00
C VAL A 493 -0.94 33.07 -13.57
N CYS A 494 -1.08 32.04 -12.74
CA CYS A 494 -1.57 32.19 -11.38
C CYS A 494 -0.48 32.04 -10.31
N HIS A 495 0.76 31.83 -10.70
CA HIS A 495 1.91 31.68 -9.81
C HIS A 495 1.66 30.70 -8.64
N GLY A 496 1.07 29.54 -8.96
CA GLY A 496 0.73 28.52 -7.97
C GLY A 496 -0.60 28.75 -7.21
N LYS A 497 -1.24 29.91 -7.35
CA LYS A 497 -2.43 30.28 -6.55
C LYS A 497 -3.69 29.49 -6.89
N ARG A 498 -3.74 28.75 -8.00
CA ARG A 498 -4.85 27.87 -8.45
C ARG A 498 -6.13 28.58 -8.90
N TYR A 499 -6.37 29.83 -8.55
CA TYR A 499 -7.59 30.59 -8.79
C TYR A 499 -7.37 31.75 -9.75
N ASN A 500 -8.47 32.26 -10.31
CA ASN A 500 -8.46 33.50 -11.05
C ASN A 500 -8.49 34.72 -10.11
N GLU A 501 -8.09 35.88 -10.61
CA GLU A 501 -7.97 37.13 -9.83
C GLU A 501 -9.27 37.50 -9.12
N GLN A 502 -10.40 37.43 -9.82
CA GLN A 502 -11.72 37.78 -9.26
C GLN A 502 -12.10 36.95 -8.04
N THR A 503 -11.68 35.67 -7.99
CA THR A 503 -11.90 34.83 -6.83
C THR A 503 -10.93 35.18 -5.69
N LEU A 504 -9.68 35.53 -6.02
CA LEU A 504 -8.66 35.93 -5.05
C LEU A 504 -8.93 37.29 -4.38
N GLU A 505 -9.75 38.17 -5.01
CA GLU A 505 -10.17 39.41 -4.40
C GLU A 505 -11.08 39.24 -3.17
N VAL A 506 -11.71 38.06 -3.00
CA VAL A 506 -12.55 37.78 -1.83
C VAL A 506 -11.64 37.33 -0.70
N THR A 507 -11.71 38.03 0.42
CA THR A 507 -10.90 37.77 1.62
C THR A 507 -11.77 37.43 2.82
N TYR A 508 -11.21 36.67 3.73
CA TYR A 508 -11.70 36.42 5.08
C TYR A 508 -10.57 36.73 6.05
N ARG A 509 -10.77 37.71 6.97
CA ARG A 509 -9.70 38.21 7.86
C ARG A 509 -8.40 38.53 7.10
N ASP A 510 -8.52 39.30 6.02
CA ASP A 510 -7.45 39.77 5.14
C ASP A 510 -6.67 38.68 4.35
N LYS A 511 -7.09 37.43 4.42
CA LYS A 511 -6.52 36.32 3.62
C LYS A 511 -7.49 35.85 2.54
N ASN A 512 -6.99 35.71 1.32
CA ASN A 512 -7.75 35.08 0.23
C ASN A 512 -7.68 33.54 0.32
N ILE A 513 -8.47 32.85 -0.50
CA ILE A 513 -8.57 31.38 -0.45
C ILE A 513 -7.24 30.66 -0.75
N SER A 514 -6.36 31.25 -1.56
CA SER A 514 -5.03 30.69 -1.83
C SER A 514 -4.08 30.88 -0.62
N ASP A 515 -4.17 32.01 0.08
CA ASP A 515 -3.39 32.26 1.30
C ASP A 515 -3.75 31.23 2.39
N ILE A 516 -5.04 30.87 2.48
CA ILE A 516 -5.49 29.81 3.40
C ILE A 516 -4.85 28.45 3.05
N LEU A 517 -4.78 28.09 1.79
CA LEU A 517 -4.15 26.84 1.36
C LEU A 517 -2.63 26.82 1.68
N ASN A 518 -2.00 27.98 1.77
CA ASN A 518 -0.59 28.11 2.11
C ASN A 518 -0.30 28.09 3.62
N LEU A 519 -1.32 28.23 4.47
CA LEU A 519 -1.14 28.11 5.92
C LEU A 519 -0.71 26.69 6.29
N THR A 520 0.18 26.60 7.28
CA THR A 520 0.41 25.32 7.97
C THR A 520 -0.82 24.96 8.81
N VAL A 521 -0.95 23.70 9.18
CA VAL A 521 -2.04 23.23 10.05
C VAL A 521 -2.04 24.01 11.37
N GLU A 522 -0.88 24.25 11.99
CA GLU A 522 -0.73 25.04 13.22
C GLU A 522 -1.16 26.49 13.03
N SER A 523 -0.66 27.15 11.97
CA SER A 523 -1.04 28.54 11.68
C SER A 523 -2.54 28.66 11.35
N ALA A 524 -3.11 27.65 10.68
CA ALA A 524 -4.53 27.59 10.40
C ALA A 524 -5.36 27.35 11.67
N TYR A 525 -4.86 26.57 12.62
CA TYR A 525 -5.53 26.33 13.91
C TYR A 525 -5.72 27.65 14.66
N THR A 526 -4.69 28.47 14.75
CA THR A 526 -4.77 29.82 15.34
C THR A 526 -5.67 30.75 14.54
N PHE A 527 -5.57 30.73 13.19
CA PHE A 527 -6.36 31.60 12.32
C PHE A 527 -7.87 31.33 12.40
N PHE A 528 -8.28 30.06 12.52
CA PHE A 528 -9.68 29.64 12.58
C PHE A 528 -10.21 29.40 13.99
N GLU A 529 -9.66 30.05 15.02
CA GLU A 529 -10.03 29.87 16.44
C GLU A 529 -11.53 29.90 16.75
N ASN A 530 -12.33 30.64 15.94
CA ASN A 530 -13.77 30.78 16.12
C ASN A 530 -14.61 29.87 15.19
N GLU A 531 -13.97 28.90 14.50
CA GLU A 531 -14.63 28.03 13.52
C GLU A 531 -14.57 26.54 13.97
N PRO A 532 -15.50 26.07 14.84
CA PRO A 532 -15.40 24.76 15.49
C PRO A 532 -15.31 23.58 14.51
N ALA A 533 -15.98 23.68 13.34
CA ALA A 533 -15.97 22.63 12.34
C ALA A 533 -14.59 22.48 11.67
N ILE A 534 -13.87 23.59 11.49
CA ILE A 534 -12.52 23.61 10.94
C ILE A 534 -11.52 23.19 12.00
N LEU A 535 -11.64 23.71 13.22
CA LEU A 535 -10.76 23.39 14.34
C LEU A 535 -10.70 21.90 14.64
N ARG A 536 -11.83 21.20 14.59
CA ARG A 536 -11.88 19.74 14.83
C ARG A 536 -10.98 18.96 13.86
N ALA A 537 -10.96 19.37 12.60
CA ALA A 537 -10.12 18.73 11.58
C ALA A 537 -8.64 19.05 11.79
N LEU A 538 -8.34 20.32 12.13
CA LEU A 538 -6.99 20.77 12.39
C LEU A 538 -6.41 20.14 13.66
N ASP A 539 -7.20 20.05 14.73
CA ASP A 539 -6.80 19.40 15.97
C ASP A 539 -6.42 17.93 15.75
N ALA A 540 -7.22 17.18 15.00
CA ALA A 540 -6.89 15.80 14.67
C ALA A 540 -5.56 15.66 13.90
N LEU A 541 -5.25 16.60 13.01
CA LEU A 541 -3.98 16.63 12.28
C LEU A 541 -2.79 16.97 13.22
N ILE A 542 -2.96 17.92 14.13
CA ILE A 542 -1.93 18.27 15.12
C ILE A 542 -1.67 17.06 16.04
N GLN A 543 -2.71 16.36 16.49
CA GLN A 543 -2.60 15.21 17.38
C GLN A 543 -1.85 14.01 16.78
N VAL A 544 -1.74 13.94 15.46
CA VAL A 544 -0.91 12.93 14.77
C VAL A 544 0.44 13.48 14.27
N GLY A 545 0.87 14.67 14.76
CA GLY A 545 2.16 15.26 14.45
C GLY A 545 2.27 15.85 13.05
N LEU A 546 1.18 16.32 12.44
CA LEU A 546 1.17 16.92 11.11
C LEU A 546 0.96 18.44 11.11
N GLY A 547 1.28 19.11 12.23
CA GLY A 547 1.13 20.56 12.42
C GLY A 547 1.89 21.40 11.40
N TYR A 548 3.04 20.92 10.94
CA TYR A 548 3.93 21.60 9.99
C TYR A 548 3.45 21.56 8.53
N LEU A 549 2.56 20.63 8.15
CA LEU A 549 2.09 20.50 6.77
C LEU A 549 1.22 21.69 6.34
N ARG A 550 1.35 22.09 5.08
CA ARG A 550 0.46 23.11 4.49
C ARG A 550 -0.87 22.50 4.08
N LEU A 551 -1.96 23.25 4.28
CA LEU A 551 -3.31 22.79 3.93
C LEU A 551 -3.45 22.43 2.45
N GLY A 552 -2.80 23.19 1.56
CA GLY A 552 -2.82 23.01 0.11
C GLY A 552 -1.71 22.12 -0.44
N GLN A 553 -0.88 21.49 0.41
CA GLN A 553 0.22 20.64 -0.03
C GLN A 553 -0.28 19.49 -0.90
N PRO A 554 0.24 19.33 -2.13
CA PRO A 554 -0.17 18.26 -3.03
C PRO A 554 0.05 16.88 -2.44
N ALA A 555 -0.89 15.97 -2.68
CA ALA A 555 -0.78 14.58 -2.22
C ALA A 555 0.43 13.84 -2.80
N THR A 556 0.94 14.28 -3.94
CA THR A 556 2.12 13.73 -4.62
C THR A 556 3.46 14.11 -3.96
N GLU A 557 3.44 15.11 -3.08
CA GLU A 557 4.62 15.57 -2.33
C GLU A 557 4.68 14.98 -0.90
N LEU A 558 3.64 14.27 -0.48
CA LEU A 558 3.57 13.67 0.84
C LEU A 558 4.32 12.34 0.88
N SER A 559 5.05 12.12 1.97
CA SER A 559 5.62 10.82 2.28
C SER A 559 4.53 9.76 2.56
N GLY A 560 4.88 8.47 2.46
CA GLY A 560 3.95 7.38 2.78
C GLY A 560 3.41 7.47 4.21
N GLY A 561 4.27 7.79 5.17
CA GLY A 561 3.90 7.98 6.58
C GLY A 561 2.97 9.17 6.81
N GLU A 562 3.22 10.33 6.14
CA GLU A 562 2.32 11.48 6.20
C GLU A 562 0.94 11.16 5.62
N ALA A 563 0.89 10.49 4.46
CA ALA A 563 -0.37 10.06 3.86
C ALA A 563 -1.17 9.13 4.79
N GLN A 564 -0.50 8.22 5.47
CA GLN A 564 -1.10 7.30 6.44
C GLN A 564 -1.65 8.04 7.66
N ARG A 565 -0.87 8.98 8.23
CA ARG A 565 -1.31 9.80 9.37
C ARG A 565 -2.49 10.71 9.02
N ILE A 566 -2.55 11.24 7.78
CA ILE A 566 -3.71 12.01 7.30
C ILE A 566 -4.97 11.14 7.26
N LYS A 567 -4.85 9.89 6.79
CA LYS A 567 -5.96 8.93 6.80
C LYS A 567 -6.45 8.67 8.23
N LEU A 568 -5.53 8.44 9.15
CA LEU A 568 -5.85 8.23 10.55
C LEU A 568 -6.51 9.47 11.17
N ALA A 569 -5.97 10.68 10.95
CA ALA A 569 -6.57 11.93 11.43
C ALA A 569 -8.01 12.10 10.92
N THR A 570 -8.26 11.74 9.66
CA THR A 570 -9.61 11.80 9.07
C THR A 570 -10.59 10.85 9.77
N GLU A 571 -10.14 9.67 10.18
CA GLU A 571 -10.98 8.74 10.95
C GLU A 571 -11.17 9.20 12.40
N LEU A 572 -10.17 9.82 13.02
CA LEU A 572 -10.28 10.40 14.36
C LEU A 572 -11.29 11.55 14.45
N GLN A 573 -11.49 12.31 13.37
CA GLN A 573 -12.50 13.38 13.29
C GLN A 573 -13.93 12.85 13.33
N ARG A 574 -14.16 11.61 12.88
CA ARG A 574 -15.49 11.02 12.80
C ARG A 574 -15.95 10.61 14.18
N ALA A 575 -17.27 10.69 14.43
CA ALA A 575 -17.84 10.23 15.69
C ALA A 575 -17.47 8.76 15.91
N GLN A 576 -16.66 8.50 16.93
CA GLN A 576 -16.20 7.17 17.26
C GLN A 576 -17.38 6.36 17.81
N ARG A 577 -17.82 5.40 17.00
CA ARG A 577 -18.74 4.35 17.48
C ARG A 577 -17.86 3.16 17.82
N GLY A 578 -18.06 2.56 18.98
CA GLY A 578 -17.38 1.33 19.37
C GLY A 578 -17.56 0.20 18.33
N ASN A 579 -16.84 -0.91 18.50
CA ASN A 579 -16.89 -2.09 17.62
C ASN A 579 -16.35 -1.87 16.19
N THR A 580 -15.48 -0.88 15.97
CA THR A 580 -14.74 -0.73 14.71
C THR A 580 -13.41 -1.48 14.82
N LEU A 581 -13.09 -2.28 13.81
CA LEU A 581 -11.79 -2.90 13.64
C LEU A 581 -10.91 -1.99 12.77
N TYR A 582 -9.83 -1.48 13.35
CA TYR A 582 -8.79 -0.74 12.63
C TYR A 582 -7.62 -1.68 12.31
N VAL A 583 -7.24 -1.75 11.06
CA VAL A 583 -6.06 -2.49 10.59
C VAL A 583 -5.06 -1.51 10.01
N LEU A 584 -3.87 -1.43 10.61
CA LEU A 584 -2.80 -0.54 10.20
C LEU A 584 -1.59 -1.35 9.73
N ASP A 585 -0.95 -0.89 8.66
CA ASP A 585 0.24 -1.54 8.10
C ASP A 585 1.43 -0.59 8.28
N GLU A 586 2.35 -0.98 9.15
CA GLU A 586 3.57 -0.25 9.52
C GLU A 586 3.35 1.25 9.80
N PRO A 587 2.45 1.62 10.75
CA PRO A 587 2.08 3.01 10.97
C PRO A 587 3.21 3.90 11.51
N THR A 588 4.32 3.33 11.99
CA THR A 588 5.45 4.07 12.55
C THR A 588 6.63 4.24 11.59
N THR A 589 6.56 3.66 10.39
CA THR A 589 7.64 3.78 9.39
C THR A 589 7.90 5.25 9.04
N GLY A 590 9.17 5.65 9.05
CA GLY A 590 9.61 7.02 8.77
C GLY A 590 9.28 8.03 9.87
N LEU A 591 8.94 7.57 11.08
CA LEU A 591 8.67 8.45 12.21
C LEU A 591 9.84 8.52 13.18
N HIS A 592 10.14 9.75 13.61
CA HIS A 592 11.00 9.93 14.77
C HIS A 592 10.34 9.34 16.03
N PRO A 593 11.08 8.78 17.01
CA PRO A 593 10.51 8.20 18.23
C PRO A 593 9.56 9.10 19.03
N SER A 594 9.73 10.44 18.97
CA SER A 594 8.79 11.39 19.57
C SER A 594 7.40 11.33 18.92
N ASP A 595 7.35 11.20 17.58
CA ASP A 595 6.10 11.16 16.82
C ASP A 595 5.40 9.81 17.00
N VAL A 596 6.18 8.73 17.15
CA VAL A 596 5.66 7.39 17.50
C VAL A 596 4.87 7.48 18.81
N SER A 597 5.39 8.18 19.82
CA SER A 597 4.71 8.33 21.11
C SER A 597 3.37 9.07 20.98
N MET A 598 3.30 10.12 20.15
CA MET A 598 2.05 10.84 19.87
C MET A 598 1.04 9.95 19.15
N LEU A 599 1.48 9.23 18.12
CA LEU A 599 0.64 8.28 17.38
C LEU A 599 0.05 7.20 18.31
N MET A 600 0.90 6.59 19.15
CA MET A 600 0.47 5.56 20.12
C MET A 600 -0.57 6.09 21.11
N ALA A 601 -0.46 7.35 21.54
CA ALA A 601 -1.45 7.99 22.39
C ALA A 601 -2.83 8.07 21.69
N GLN A 602 -2.87 8.39 20.40
CA GLN A 602 -4.13 8.44 19.64
C GLN A 602 -4.72 7.05 19.40
N LEU A 603 -3.90 6.05 19.05
CA LEU A 603 -4.36 4.66 18.91
C LEU A 603 -4.93 4.12 20.22
N ASN A 604 -4.32 4.46 21.35
CA ASN A 604 -4.86 4.11 22.68
C ASN A 604 -6.23 4.74 22.93
N LYS A 605 -6.46 6.02 22.55
CA LYS A 605 -7.79 6.66 22.66
C LYS A 605 -8.84 5.92 21.84
N LEU A 606 -8.50 5.42 20.63
CA LEU A 606 -9.40 4.61 19.81
C LEU A 606 -9.81 3.33 20.54
N VAL A 607 -8.86 2.64 21.16
CA VAL A 607 -9.13 1.40 21.91
C VAL A 607 -9.94 1.69 23.17
N ASP A 608 -9.63 2.76 23.91
CA ASP A 608 -10.38 3.20 25.09
C ASP A 608 -11.85 3.54 24.76
N ALA A 609 -12.11 4.01 23.51
CA ALA A 609 -13.45 4.23 22.98
C ALA A 609 -14.19 2.94 22.56
N GLY A 610 -13.65 1.75 22.84
CA GLY A 610 -14.26 0.44 22.58
C GLY A 610 -13.99 -0.14 21.19
N ASN A 611 -13.00 0.36 20.48
CA ASN A 611 -12.59 -0.17 19.19
C ASN A 611 -11.47 -1.20 19.34
N THR A 612 -11.18 -1.93 18.26
CA THR A 612 -10.04 -2.85 18.15
C THR A 612 -9.01 -2.26 17.20
N VAL A 613 -7.75 -2.30 17.59
CA VAL A 613 -6.64 -1.89 16.73
C VAL A 613 -5.71 -3.09 16.53
N ILE A 614 -5.50 -3.48 15.27
CA ILE A 614 -4.51 -4.48 14.86
C ILE A 614 -3.51 -3.79 13.95
N MET A 615 -2.22 -3.87 14.29
CA MET A 615 -1.17 -3.27 13.47
C MET A 615 -0.07 -4.28 13.14
N VAL A 616 0.44 -4.21 11.93
CA VAL A 616 1.70 -4.87 11.56
C VAL A 616 2.82 -3.89 11.90
N GLU A 617 3.79 -4.33 12.70
CA GLU A 617 4.88 -3.45 13.15
C GLU A 617 6.21 -4.16 13.32
N HIS A 618 7.27 -3.38 13.14
CA HIS A 618 8.65 -3.78 13.34
C HIS A 618 9.32 -3.03 14.50
N ASP A 619 8.71 -1.95 14.98
CA ASP A 619 9.19 -1.20 16.14
C ASP A 619 8.88 -1.96 17.44
N MET A 620 9.95 -2.34 18.15
CA MET A 620 9.82 -3.09 19.40
C MET A 620 9.28 -2.25 20.55
N GLN A 621 9.40 -0.92 20.50
CA GLN A 621 8.78 -0.07 21.52
C GLN A 621 7.26 -0.07 21.37
N VAL A 622 6.75 -0.08 20.12
CA VAL A 622 5.33 -0.23 19.84
C VAL A 622 4.83 -1.59 20.31
N ALA A 623 5.55 -2.65 19.97
CA ALA A 623 5.19 -4.02 20.36
C ALA A 623 5.12 -4.20 21.89
N ARG A 624 6.07 -3.61 22.64
CA ARG A 624 6.07 -3.62 24.11
C ARG A 624 4.90 -2.86 24.74
N ASN A 625 4.49 -1.77 24.09
CA ASN A 625 3.40 -0.93 24.58
C ASN A 625 2.01 -1.38 24.11
N SER A 626 1.92 -2.50 23.40
CA SER A 626 0.67 -3.11 22.96
C SER A 626 0.06 -3.98 24.06
N ASP A 627 -1.25 -4.16 24.03
CA ASP A 627 -1.94 -5.06 24.97
C ASP A 627 -1.69 -6.54 24.60
N TRP A 628 -1.47 -6.82 23.29
CA TRP A 628 -1.29 -8.16 22.75
C TRP A 628 -0.27 -8.16 21.63
N VAL A 629 0.54 -9.19 21.54
CA VAL A 629 1.52 -9.41 20.46
C VAL A 629 1.26 -10.76 19.81
N ILE A 630 1.31 -10.79 18.49
CA ILE A 630 1.29 -12.01 17.67
C ILE A 630 2.58 -12.03 16.86
N ASP A 631 3.45 -13.02 17.10
CA ASP A 631 4.72 -13.19 16.39
C ASP A 631 4.58 -14.22 15.28
N VAL A 632 4.80 -13.81 14.03
CA VAL A 632 4.68 -14.64 12.82
C VAL A 632 6.07 -15.05 12.34
N GLY A 633 6.30 -16.34 12.20
CA GLY A 633 7.60 -16.89 11.84
C GLY A 633 7.54 -18.39 11.59
N PRO A 634 8.60 -19.12 11.97
CA PRO A 634 9.88 -18.68 12.57
C PRO A 634 10.87 -18.06 11.58
N GLY A 635 10.69 -18.31 10.28
CA GLY A 635 11.54 -17.83 9.19
C GLY A 635 10.79 -17.00 8.18
N ALA A 636 11.37 -16.83 6.99
CA ALA A 636 10.79 -16.15 5.85
C ALA A 636 10.36 -17.16 4.76
N GLY A 637 9.42 -16.79 3.89
CA GLY A 637 8.96 -17.66 2.81
C GLY A 637 8.34 -18.94 3.32
N GLU A 638 8.78 -20.10 2.82
CA GLU A 638 8.23 -21.41 3.22
C GLU A 638 8.52 -21.80 4.67
N GLU A 639 9.58 -21.26 5.26
CA GLU A 639 9.90 -21.44 6.68
C GLU A 639 9.09 -20.52 7.60
N GLY A 640 8.26 -19.66 7.02
CA GLY A 640 7.34 -18.73 7.70
C GLY A 640 5.91 -19.23 7.74
N GLY A 641 4.99 -18.29 7.85
CA GLY A 641 3.55 -18.55 7.74
C GLY A 641 2.90 -19.17 8.96
N LEU A 642 3.60 -19.24 10.10
CA LEU A 642 3.09 -19.82 11.36
C LEU A 642 3.04 -18.75 12.46
N ILE A 643 2.11 -18.88 13.39
CA ILE A 643 2.11 -18.10 14.63
C ILE A 643 3.03 -18.82 15.63
N VAL A 644 4.19 -18.22 15.89
CA VAL A 644 5.24 -18.79 16.78
C VAL A 644 4.92 -18.51 18.24
N ALA A 645 4.40 -17.31 18.52
CA ALA A 645 4.04 -16.90 19.88
C ALA A 645 2.89 -15.91 19.83
N GLN A 646 2.03 -15.92 20.85
CA GLN A 646 0.99 -14.93 21.04
C GLN A 646 0.66 -14.73 22.51
N GLY A 647 0.33 -13.49 22.88
CA GLY A 647 0.01 -13.15 24.26
C GLY A 647 0.42 -11.73 24.61
N SER A 648 0.49 -11.44 25.91
CA SER A 648 1.09 -10.19 26.37
C SER A 648 2.56 -10.08 25.90
N PRO A 649 3.11 -8.88 25.76
CA PRO A 649 4.51 -8.70 25.37
C PRO A 649 5.49 -9.52 26.23
N GLU A 650 5.25 -9.62 27.55
CA GLU A 650 6.08 -10.40 28.48
C GLU A 650 5.99 -11.91 28.19
N LYS A 651 4.78 -12.39 27.85
CA LYS A 651 4.58 -13.80 27.49
C LYS A 651 5.34 -14.13 26.21
N VAL A 652 5.24 -13.30 25.17
CA VAL A 652 5.96 -13.51 23.90
C VAL A 652 7.47 -13.42 24.11
N ALA A 653 7.94 -12.49 24.94
CA ALA A 653 9.35 -12.34 25.28
C ALA A 653 9.97 -13.59 25.94
N SER A 654 9.16 -14.45 26.56
CA SER A 654 9.61 -15.71 27.17
C SER A 654 9.74 -16.88 26.18
N VAL A 655 9.24 -16.74 24.95
CA VAL A 655 9.20 -17.84 23.96
C VAL A 655 10.51 -17.93 23.18
N LYS A 656 11.31 -18.94 23.44
CA LYS A 656 12.64 -19.15 22.80
C LYS A 656 12.61 -19.30 21.28
N ALA A 657 11.51 -19.82 20.73
CA ALA A 657 11.35 -19.98 19.27
C ALA A 657 11.08 -18.65 18.54
N SER A 658 10.69 -17.62 19.26
CA SER A 658 10.41 -16.29 18.72
C SER A 658 11.71 -15.53 18.46
N LYS A 659 11.93 -15.10 17.21
CA LYS A 659 13.03 -14.21 16.86
C LYS A 659 12.81 -12.77 17.35
N THR A 660 11.59 -12.43 17.67
CA THR A 660 11.19 -11.13 18.25
C THR A 660 11.46 -11.05 19.75
N ALA A 661 11.35 -12.19 20.46
CA ALA A 661 11.48 -12.26 21.93
C ALA A 661 12.72 -11.54 22.50
N PRO A 662 13.95 -11.71 21.96
CA PRO A 662 15.15 -11.04 22.49
C PRO A 662 15.09 -9.51 22.44
N PHE A 663 14.30 -8.97 21.53
CA PHE A 663 14.15 -7.51 21.34
C PHE A 663 12.99 -6.92 22.15
N LEU A 664 12.07 -7.74 22.64
CA LEU A 664 11.02 -7.32 23.56
C LEU A 664 11.51 -7.15 25.00
N LEU A 665 12.61 -7.77 25.39
CA LEU A 665 13.20 -7.68 26.74
C LEU A 665 14.16 -6.49 26.91
N LYS A 666 14.69 -5.95 25.81
CA LYS A 666 15.65 -4.84 25.81
C LYS A 666 14.94 -3.50 25.75
#